data_2e5b7105fbf6c5e4b83c33e700b8d74f
#
_entry.id   2e5b7105fbf6c5e4b83c33e700b8d74f
#
_cell.length_a   1.000
_cell.length_b   1.000
_cell.length_c   1.000
_cell.angle_alpha   90.00
_cell.angle_beta   90.00
_cell.angle_gamma   90.00
#
_symmetry.space_group_name_H-M   'P 1'
#
loop_
_entity.id
_entity.type
_entity.pdbx_description
1 polymer ?
#
loop_
_entity_poly.entity_id
_entity_poly.type
_entity_poly.pdbx_seq_one_letter_code
_entity_poly.pdbx_strand_id
1 'polypeptide(L)'
;VNASEKLTHSGKSSAPSLSLSAPELTSSGVLVGSALNTQSQTLTNSGLLQGEASLTVNTQRLDNQQNGTLYSAADLTLDIPDIRNSGLITGDNGLTLNTASLSNPGKIIADTLNVRATTLDGDGLLQGAGALALAGDTLSQGRNGRWLTVGDLSLRGKTLHTAGTTQGQNLTVQADNWANSGSVLATGNLTASATGQLTSTGDIMSQGDTTLNAATTDNRGSLLSAGTLSLDGNSLDNRGTVQGNHVTIRQNSVTNSGTFTGIAALTLAARMVSPQPALMNNGGSLLTSGDLTITAGSITSSGHWQGKRVLITADSLANSGAIQAADSLTARLTGELVSAAGSKVTSNGEMALSALNLSNSGQWIAKNLTLKANSLTSAGDITGVDALTLTVNQTLNNHASGKLLSAGVLTLKADSVTNDGQLQGNATTITAGQLTNGGHLQGETLTLAASGGVNNRSGGVLMSRNVLNVSTATLSNQGTIQGGGGVSLNATDRLQNDGKILSGSNLTLTAQVLANTGSGLVQAATLLLDVVNTVNGGRVLATGSADVKGTTLNNTGTLQGADLLVNYHTFSNSGTLLGTSGLGVKGSSLLQNGTGRLYSAGNLLLDAQDFSGQGQVVATGDVTLKLIAALTNHGTLAAGKTLSVTSQNAITNGGVMQGDAMVLGAGEAFTNNG
;
A
#
# COMPACT_ATOMS: atom_id res chain seq x y z
N VAL A 1 78.47 25.30 -15.74
CA VAL A 1 78.48 25.42 -17.20
C VAL A 1 77.44 26.46 -17.58
N ASN A 2 77.81 27.49 -18.41
CA ASN A 2 76.92 28.57 -18.83
C ASN A 2 77.01 28.73 -20.36
N ALA A 3 75.88 28.72 -21.06
CA ALA A 3 75.81 28.91 -22.50
C ALA A 3 74.81 30.03 -22.83
N SER A 4 75.13 30.87 -23.86
CA SER A 4 74.32 32.02 -24.21
C SER A 4 73.05 31.69 -25.00
N GLU A 5 72.99 30.52 -25.65
CA GLU A 5 71.83 30.11 -26.43
C GLU A 5 71.35 28.70 -26.09
N LYS A 6 72.20 27.68 -26.31
CA LYS A 6 71.83 26.27 -26.16
C LYS A 6 72.94 25.48 -25.47
N LEU A 7 72.56 24.61 -24.54
CA LEU A 7 73.43 23.63 -23.91
C LEU A 7 72.88 22.24 -24.14
N THR A 8 73.67 21.37 -24.76
CA THR A 8 73.30 19.95 -24.92
C THR A 8 74.31 19.08 -24.15
N HIS A 9 73.78 18.24 -23.27
CA HIS A 9 74.54 17.31 -22.48
C HIS A 9 74.12 15.86 -22.81
N SER A 10 75.13 15.04 -23.28
CA SER A 10 74.86 13.65 -23.68
C SER A 10 75.80 12.63 -22.96
N GLY A 11 76.76 13.11 -22.17
CA GLY A 11 77.68 12.30 -21.42
C GLY A 11 77.26 12.05 -19.96
N LYS A 12 78.32 11.77 -19.13
CA LYS A 12 78.12 11.67 -17.68
C LYS A 12 78.92 12.78 -16.99
N SER A 13 78.19 13.55 -16.15
CA SER A 13 78.83 14.58 -15.32
C SER A 13 78.41 14.36 -13.86
N SER A 14 79.39 14.32 -12.94
CA SER A 14 79.18 14.16 -11.51
C SER A 14 80.02 15.15 -10.74
N ALA A 15 79.47 15.93 -9.83
CA ALA A 15 80.21 16.83 -8.95
C ALA A 15 79.41 17.10 -7.68
N PRO A 16 80.02 17.47 -6.53
CA PRO A 16 79.28 17.85 -5.32
C PRO A 16 78.32 19.01 -5.57
N SER A 17 78.68 19.98 -6.43
CA SER A 17 77.79 21.08 -6.88
C SER A 17 77.88 21.19 -8.41
N LEU A 18 76.73 21.03 -9.06
CA LEU A 18 76.64 21.06 -10.49
C LEU A 18 75.60 22.09 -10.89
N SER A 19 75.98 23.13 -11.67
CA SER A 19 75.07 24.15 -12.16
C SER A 19 75.21 24.26 -13.68
N LEU A 20 74.01 24.20 -14.36
CA LEU A 20 73.90 24.36 -15.81
C LEU A 20 72.90 25.51 -16.10
N SER A 21 73.33 26.44 -16.99
CA SER A 21 72.47 27.57 -17.39
C SER A 21 72.55 27.78 -18.91
N ALA A 22 71.39 27.82 -19.56
CA ALA A 22 71.25 28.16 -20.96
C ALA A 22 69.77 28.44 -21.28
N PRO A 23 69.40 29.33 -22.26
CA PRO A 23 68.03 29.46 -22.69
C PRO A 23 67.39 28.12 -23.09
N GLU A 24 68.08 27.32 -23.88
CA GLU A 24 67.66 25.93 -24.18
C GLU A 24 68.67 24.96 -23.54
N LEU A 25 68.17 24.12 -22.63
CA LEU A 25 68.91 23.06 -22.01
C LEU A 25 68.36 21.68 -22.40
N THR A 26 69.17 20.88 -23.08
CA THR A 26 68.83 19.50 -23.45
C THR A 26 69.80 18.56 -22.77
N SER A 27 69.25 17.61 -21.97
CA SER A 27 70.07 16.56 -21.34
C SER A 27 69.55 15.19 -21.78
N SER A 28 70.42 14.40 -22.42
CA SER A 28 70.23 12.97 -22.73
C SER A 28 71.18 12.10 -21.99
N GLY A 29 72.16 12.67 -21.24
CA GLY A 29 73.13 12.01 -20.45
C GLY A 29 72.73 11.88 -18.97
N VAL A 30 73.82 11.70 -18.12
CA VAL A 30 73.67 11.54 -16.67
C VAL A 30 74.29 12.72 -15.96
N LEU A 31 73.51 13.48 -15.27
CA LEU A 31 73.84 14.61 -14.40
C LEU A 31 73.58 14.25 -12.94
N VAL A 32 74.63 14.12 -12.14
CA VAL A 32 74.49 13.77 -10.71
C VAL A 32 75.33 14.79 -9.90
N GLY A 33 74.59 15.37 -8.93
CA GLY A 33 75.25 16.29 -7.99
C GLY A 33 74.72 16.10 -6.59
N SER A 34 75.51 16.35 -5.55
CA SER A 34 74.94 16.51 -4.22
C SER A 34 73.90 17.71 -4.26
N ALA A 35 74.34 18.82 -4.87
CA ALA A 35 73.44 19.92 -5.28
C ALA A 35 73.46 20.06 -6.81
N LEU A 36 72.35 19.73 -7.51
CA LEU A 36 72.18 19.91 -8.93
C LEU A 36 71.26 21.11 -9.18
N ASN A 37 71.75 22.12 -9.94
CA ASN A 37 70.97 23.29 -10.30
C ASN A 37 70.89 23.43 -11.82
N THR A 38 69.70 23.60 -12.39
CA THR A 38 69.48 23.88 -13.80
C THR A 38 68.68 25.16 -13.95
N GLN A 39 69.13 26.06 -14.87
CA GLN A 39 68.43 27.31 -15.19
C GLN A 39 68.28 27.44 -16.71
N SER A 40 67.01 27.60 -17.18
CA SER A 40 66.70 27.67 -18.58
C SER A 40 65.35 28.35 -18.86
N GLN A 41 65.06 28.64 -20.11
CA GLN A 41 63.69 28.92 -20.56
C GLN A 41 62.98 27.59 -20.89
N THR A 42 63.69 26.67 -21.54
CA THR A 42 63.19 25.33 -21.84
C THR A 42 64.22 24.28 -21.40
N LEU A 43 63.77 23.30 -20.60
CA LEU A 43 64.54 22.11 -20.22
C LEU A 43 63.92 20.88 -20.88
N THR A 44 64.69 20.22 -21.76
CA THR A 44 64.33 18.90 -22.31
C THR A 44 65.21 17.86 -21.70
N ASN A 45 64.64 16.87 -20.99
CA ASN A 45 65.37 15.77 -20.37
C ASN A 45 64.98 14.41 -20.93
N SER A 46 65.91 13.65 -21.45
CA SER A 46 65.76 12.26 -21.85
C SER A 46 66.78 11.35 -21.13
N GLY A 47 67.59 11.93 -20.20
CA GLY A 47 68.55 11.22 -19.36
C GLY A 47 68.24 11.31 -17.89
N LEU A 48 69.26 11.24 -17.03
CA LEU A 48 69.12 11.34 -15.57
C LEU A 48 69.57 12.72 -15.07
N LEU A 49 68.69 13.40 -14.35
CA LEU A 49 69.00 14.56 -13.52
C LEU A 49 68.82 14.16 -12.06
N GLN A 50 69.90 14.03 -11.29
CA GLN A 50 69.87 13.55 -9.91
C GLN A 50 70.53 14.56 -8.96
N GLY A 51 69.77 14.98 -7.95
CA GLY A 51 70.27 15.74 -6.80
C GLY A 51 70.21 14.85 -5.52
N GLU A 52 71.36 14.56 -4.89
CA GLU A 52 71.45 13.73 -3.69
C GLU A 52 71.00 14.53 -2.46
N ALA A 53 71.39 15.79 -2.31
CA ALA A 53 70.93 16.69 -1.26
C ALA A 53 69.91 17.74 -1.77
N SER A 54 70.00 18.17 -3.03
CA SER A 54 69.05 19.07 -3.64
C SER A 54 69.04 19.00 -5.18
N LEU A 55 67.84 19.03 -5.76
CA LEU A 55 67.65 19.25 -7.18
C LEU A 55 66.85 20.54 -7.36
N THR A 56 67.46 21.55 -8.01
CA THR A 56 66.76 22.80 -8.35
C THR A 56 66.61 22.89 -9.86
N VAL A 57 65.36 23.01 -10.32
CA VAL A 57 65.01 23.16 -11.74
C VAL A 57 64.28 24.47 -11.92
N ASN A 58 64.97 25.47 -12.46
CA ASN A 58 64.41 26.76 -12.74
C ASN A 58 64.24 26.89 -14.26
N THR A 59 62.99 26.78 -14.73
CA THR A 59 62.67 26.80 -16.15
C THR A 59 61.23 27.28 -16.35
N GLN A 60 60.88 27.81 -17.54
CA GLN A 60 59.52 28.13 -17.91
C GLN A 60 58.79 26.91 -18.45
N ARG A 61 59.52 25.98 -19.06
CA ARG A 61 58.99 24.74 -19.61
C ARG A 61 59.90 23.55 -19.33
N LEU A 62 59.36 22.52 -18.80
CA LEU A 62 59.96 21.21 -18.61
C LEU A 62 59.37 20.16 -19.54
N ASP A 63 60.16 19.57 -20.44
CA ASP A 63 59.79 18.39 -21.22
C ASP A 63 60.65 17.19 -20.75
N ASN A 64 60.10 16.41 -19.81
CA ASN A 64 60.76 15.18 -19.36
C ASN A 64 60.25 14.02 -20.24
N GLN A 65 61.10 13.62 -21.18
CA GLN A 65 60.76 12.62 -22.21
C GLN A 65 60.72 11.20 -21.63
N GLN A 66 60.30 10.23 -22.45
CA GLN A 66 60.03 8.82 -22.01
C GLN A 66 61.12 8.17 -21.21
N ASN A 67 62.41 8.42 -21.54
CA ASN A 67 63.57 7.87 -20.84
C ASN A 67 64.15 8.84 -19.80
N GLY A 68 63.57 10.02 -19.68
CA GLY A 68 64.03 11.06 -18.76
C GLY A 68 63.68 10.72 -17.31
N THR A 69 64.64 10.92 -16.41
CA THR A 69 64.41 10.83 -14.97
C THR A 69 64.87 12.11 -14.28
N LEU A 70 63.99 12.68 -13.48
CA LEU A 70 64.32 13.69 -12.47
C LEU A 70 64.22 13.01 -11.11
N TYR A 71 65.28 13.02 -10.34
CA TYR A 71 65.34 12.38 -9.02
C TYR A 71 65.97 13.33 -7.98
N SER A 72 65.30 13.40 -6.83
CA SER A 72 65.86 14.05 -5.64
C SER A 72 65.70 13.14 -4.43
N ALA A 73 66.81 12.96 -3.66
CA ALA A 73 66.75 12.21 -2.40
C ALA A 73 66.19 13.07 -1.23
N ALA A 74 66.15 14.40 -1.39
CA ALA A 74 65.51 15.32 -0.46
C ALA A 74 64.14 15.80 -1.02
N ASP A 75 63.48 16.66 -0.30
CA ASP A 75 62.25 17.34 -0.79
C ASP A 75 62.53 18.05 -2.11
N LEU A 76 61.62 17.89 -3.10
CA LEU A 76 61.71 18.50 -4.38
C LEU A 76 60.52 19.42 -4.62
N THR A 77 60.77 20.68 -4.94
CA THR A 77 59.75 21.62 -5.39
C THR A 77 60.06 22.04 -6.82
N LEU A 78 59.07 21.86 -7.71
CA LEU A 78 59.12 22.31 -9.09
C LEU A 78 58.11 23.41 -9.31
N ASP A 79 58.55 24.67 -9.34
CA ASP A 79 57.77 25.86 -9.64
C ASP A 79 57.91 26.20 -11.13
N ILE A 80 57.26 25.47 -12.01
CA ILE A 80 57.46 25.49 -13.45
C ILE A 80 56.11 25.71 -14.14
N PRO A 81 55.94 26.80 -14.93
CA PRO A 81 54.63 27.09 -15.55
C PRO A 81 54.08 26.00 -16.47
N ASP A 82 54.92 25.30 -17.23
CA ASP A 82 54.50 24.21 -18.13
C ASP A 82 55.37 22.95 -17.91
N ILE A 83 54.74 21.91 -17.46
CA ILE A 83 55.40 20.60 -17.21
C ILE A 83 54.73 19.54 -18.09
N ARG A 84 55.55 18.94 -18.98
CA ARG A 84 55.22 17.70 -19.67
C ARG A 84 56.13 16.57 -19.15
N ASN A 85 55.53 15.55 -18.59
CA ASN A 85 56.26 14.40 -18.09
C ASN A 85 55.83 13.09 -18.79
N SER A 86 56.68 12.60 -19.70
CA SER A 86 56.52 11.27 -20.32
C SER A 86 57.44 10.23 -19.70
N GLY A 87 58.39 10.65 -18.84
CA GLY A 87 59.36 9.83 -18.13
C GLY A 87 59.01 9.64 -16.66
N LEU A 88 60.04 9.73 -15.80
CA LEU A 88 59.90 9.61 -14.36
C LEU A 88 60.30 10.91 -13.66
N ILE A 89 59.47 11.44 -12.81
CA ILE A 89 59.83 12.46 -11.81
C ILE A 89 59.61 11.80 -10.44
N THR A 90 60.67 11.72 -9.61
CA THR A 90 60.60 11.05 -8.33
C THR A 90 61.42 11.74 -7.25
N GLY A 91 60.94 11.68 -6.03
CA GLY A 91 61.61 12.09 -4.81
C GLY A 91 61.40 11.05 -3.71
N ASP A 92 62.43 10.85 -2.88
CA ASP A 92 62.33 9.89 -1.77
C ASP A 92 61.42 10.41 -0.63
N ASN A 93 61.31 11.75 -0.50
CA ASN A 93 60.50 12.42 0.52
C ASN A 93 59.28 13.17 -0.13
N GLY A 94 59.18 14.46 0.15
CA GLY A 94 58.14 15.33 -0.39
C GLY A 94 58.43 15.76 -1.82
N LEU A 95 57.42 15.68 -2.70
CA LEU A 95 57.45 16.27 -4.05
C LEU A 95 56.27 17.24 -4.21
N THR A 96 56.57 18.51 -4.47
CA THR A 96 55.58 19.55 -4.74
C THR A 96 55.73 20.06 -6.16
N LEU A 97 54.70 20.03 -6.94
CA LEU A 97 54.59 20.59 -8.27
C LEU A 97 53.64 21.79 -8.24
N ASN A 98 54.17 22.99 -8.56
CA ASN A 98 53.34 24.20 -8.76
C ASN A 98 53.47 24.60 -10.23
N THR A 99 52.35 24.51 -10.96
CA THR A 99 52.36 24.68 -12.40
C THR A 99 51.06 25.28 -12.93
N ALA A 100 51.08 25.97 -14.06
CA ALA A 100 49.86 26.31 -14.78
C ALA A 100 49.33 25.09 -15.55
N SER A 101 50.23 24.30 -16.17
CA SER A 101 49.86 23.12 -16.95
C SER A 101 50.74 21.94 -16.62
N LEU A 102 50.11 20.83 -16.23
CA LEU A 102 50.78 19.53 -16.07
C LEU A 102 50.15 18.51 -17.02
N SER A 103 50.95 18.04 -17.98
CA SER A 103 50.61 16.90 -18.82
C SER A 103 51.48 15.71 -18.38
N ASN A 104 50.86 14.67 -17.82
CA ASN A 104 51.59 13.49 -17.27
C ASN A 104 51.17 12.18 -17.94
N PRO A 105 51.70 11.81 -19.10
CA PRO A 105 51.64 10.43 -19.58
C PRO A 105 52.67 9.48 -18.94
N GLY A 106 53.63 9.97 -18.16
CA GLY A 106 54.69 9.22 -17.48
C GLY A 106 54.36 8.87 -16.02
N LYS A 107 55.35 8.94 -15.16
CA LYS A 107 55.22 8.62 -13.73
C LYS A 107 55.77 9.76 -12.86
N ILE A 108 54.99 10.11 -11.84
CA ILE A 108 55.42 11.04 -10.79
C ILE A 108 55.16 10.33 -9.45
N ILE A 109 56.25 10.10 -8.71
CA ILE A 109 56.23 9.25 -7.52
C ILE A 109 57.04 9.92 -6.39
N ALA A 110 56.45 9.95 -5.19
CA ALA A 110 57.12 10.43 -3.98
C ALA A 110 56.51 9.76 -2.72
N ASP A 111 57.08 9.99 -1.56
CA ASP A 111 56.42 9.63 -0.31
C ASP A 111 55.16 10.51 -0.12
N THR A 112 55.33 11.82 -0.16
CA THR A 112 54.21 12.76 -0.14
C THR A 112 54.19 13.54 -1.46
N LEU A 113 53.17 13.37 -2.28
CA LEU A 113 53.02 14.06 -3.56
C LEU A 113 51.93 15.15 -3.48
N ASN A 114 52.36 16.40 -3.70
CA ASN A 114 51.45 17.57 -3.79
C ASN A 114 51.51 18.15 -5.20
N VAL A 115 50.40 18.20 -5.90
CA VAL A 115 50.31 18.85 -7.23
C VAL A 115 49.31 19.97 -7.15
N ARG A 116 49.77 21.19 -7.48
CA ARG A 116 48.95 22.38 -7.69
C ARG A 116 49.10 22.84 -9.14
N ALA A 117 48.08 22.56 -9.94
CA ALA A 117 48.11 22.89 -11.36
C ALA A 117 46.81 23.57 -11.76
N THR A 118 46.87 24.67 -12.56
CA THR A 118 45.62 25.19 -13.10
C THR A 118 44.90 24.13 -13.94
N THR A 119 45.68 23.40 -14.76
CA THR A 119 45.22 22.24 -15.52
C THR A 119 46.14 21.04 -15.32
N LEU A 120 45.56 19.90 -14.94
CA LEU A 120 46.25 18.61 -14.91
C LEU A 120 45.55 17.66 -15.87
N ASP A 121 46.31 17.07 -16.78
CA ASP A 121 45.82 16.07 -17.72
C ASP A 121 46.84 14.94 -17.90
N GLY A 122 46.37 13.72 -18.08
CA GLY A 122 47.24 12.61 -18.44
C GLY A 122 46.76 11.22 -18.08
N ASP A 123 47.33 10.25 -18.82
CA ASP A 123 47.12 8.81 -18.66
C ASP A 123 48.20 8.14 -17.78
N GLY A 124 49.06 8.94 -17.14
CA GLY A 124 50.20 8.42 -16.35
C GLY A 124 49.86 8.14 -14.89
N LEU A 125 50.92 7.81 -14.17
CA LEU A 125 50.87 7.52 -12.73
C LEU A 125 51.22 8.77 -11.91
N LEU A 126 50.35 9.13 -10.97
CA LEU A 126 50.65 10.00 -9.83
C LEU A 126 50.56 9.15 -8.56
N GLN A 127 51.65 9.02 -7.84
CA GLN A 127 51.71 8.17 -6.67
C GLN A 127 52.39 8.88 -5.49
N GLY A 128 51.67 9.00 -4.39
CA GLY A 128 52.23 9.33 -3.09
C GLY A 128 52.21 8.07 -2.18
N ALA A 129 53.36 7.63 -1.66
CA ALA A 129 53.33 6.46 -0.79
C ALA A 129 52.54 6.75 0.51
N GLY A 130 52.81 7.88 1.18
CA GLY A 130 52.12 8.29 2.39
C GLY A 130 50.88 9.14 2.14
N ALA A 131 50.95 10.07 1.17
CA ALA A 131 49.83 10.95 0.83
C ALA A 131 49.88 11.45 -0.61
N LEU A 132 48.72 11.72 -1.19
CA LEU A 132 48.55 12.34 -2.51
C LEU A 132 47.54 13.48 -2.45
N ALA A 133 47.98 14.69 -2.84
CA ALA A 133 47.07 15.85 -2.93
C ALA A 133 47.14 16.48 -4.33
N LEU A 134 46.02 16.58 -5.00
CA LEU A 134 45.88 17.19 -6.33
C LEU A 134 44.92 18.38 -6.22
N ALA A 135 45.38 19.57 -6.61
CA ALA A 135 44.60 20.77 -6.57
C ALA A 135 44.71 21.58 -7.88
N GLY A 136 43.60 22.10 -8.39
CA GLY A 136 43.62 22.94 -9.61
C GLY A 136 42.22 23.36 -10.07
N ASP A 137 42.14 24.05 -11.18
CA ASP A 137 40.85 24.40 -11.79
C ASP A 137 40.27 23.17 -12.53
N THR A 138 41.10 22.50 -13.35
CA THR A 138 40.69 21.30 -14.08
C THR A 138 41.65 20.18 -13.78
N LEU A 139 41.13 19.09 -13.18
CA LEU A 139 41.85 17.86 -12.96
C LEU A 139 41.26 16.78 -13.84
N SER A 140 42.00 16.32 -14.85
CA SER A 140 41.55 15.31 -15.82
C SER A 140 42.45 14.08 -15.76
N GLN A 141 41.90 12.96 -15.39
CA GLN A 141 42.57 11.66 -15.43
C GLN A 141 42.08 10.92 -16.68
N GLY A 142 43.05 10.50 -17.51
CA GLY A 142 42.72 9.65 -18.65
C GLY A 142 42.38 8.22 -18.24
N ARG A 143 41.91 7.41 -19.18
CA ARG A 143 41.44 6.03 -18.90
C ARG A 143 42.49 5.10 -18.34
N ASN A 144 43.79 5.28 -18.69
CA ASN A 144 44.88 4.51 -18.17
C ASN A 144 45.55 5.20 -16.97
N GLY A 145 45.13 6.41 -16.64
CA GLY A 145 45.67 7.21 -15.56
C GLY A 145 45.46 6.55 -14.19
N ARG A 146 46.45 6.71 -13.32
CA ARG A 146 46.46 6.11 -11.99
C ARG A 146 46.85 7.17 -10.96
N TRP A 147 45.96 7.48 -10.04
CA TRP A 147 46.19 8.37 -8.90
C TRP A 147 46.10 7.52 -7.63
N LEU A 148 47.28 7.21 -7.04
CA LEU A 148 47.37 6.16 -6.03
C LEU A 148 48.11 6.65 -4.78
N THR A 149 47.61 6.27 -3.62
CA THR A 149 48.29 6.35 -2.34
C THR A 149 47.82 5.24 -1.41
N VAL A 150 48.64 4.81 -0.47
CA VAL A 150 48.18 3.95 0.64
C VAL A 150 47.65 4.78 1.81
N GLY A 151 47.96 6.08 1.85
CA GLY A 151 47.46 7.03 2.85
C GLY A 151 46.28 7.86 2.30
N ASP A 152 46.18 9.10 2.73
CA ASP A 152 45.09 9.98 2.37
C ASP A 152 45.22 10.56 0.95
N LEU A 153 44.13 10.56 0.20
CA LEU A 153 44.02 11.16 -1.12
C LEU A 153 43.07 12.38 -1.08
N SER A 154 43.57 13.53 -1.49
CA SER A 154 42.78 14.75 -1.61
C SER A 154 42.71 15.24 -3.06
N LEU A 155 41.52 15.43 -3.59
CA LEU A 155 41.24 15.98 -4.90
C LEU A 155 40.44 17.27 -4.75
N ARG A 156 40.99 18.39 -5.24
CA ARG A 156 40.32 19.69 -5.17
C ARG A 156 40.35 20.39 -6.52
N GLY A 157 39.19 20.67 -7.11
CA GLY A 157 39.12 21.36 -8.40
C GLY A 157 37.77 21.95 -8.69
N LYS A 158 37.69 22.83 -9.71
CA LYS A 158 36.37 23.25 -10.23
C LYS A 158 35.76 22.12 -11.07
N THR A 159 36.57 21.57 -11.97
CA THR A 159 36.16 20.43 -12.81
C THR A 159 37.08 19.25 -12.55
N LEU A 160 36.48 18.14 -12.15
CA LEU A 160 37.20 16.88 -11.88
C LEU A 160 36.68 15.77 -12.79
N HIS A 161 37.59 15.15 -13.53
CA HIS A 161 37.33 13.95 -14.34
C HIS A 161 38.19 12.80 -13.84
N THR A 162 37.59 11.71 -13.37
CA THR A 162 38.24 10.48 -12.96
C THR A 162 37.86 9.37 -13.92
N ALA A 163 38.70 9.06 -14.91
CA ALA A 163 38.41 8.06 -15.93
C ALA A 163 39.23 6.79 -15.79
N GLY A 164 40.32 6.82 -15.01
CA GLY A 164 41.21 5.69 -14.71
C GLY A 164 41.00 5.11 -13.31
N THR A 165 42.11 4.80 -12.63
CA THR A 165 42.09 4.27 -11.24
C THR A 165 42.50 5.33 -10.25
N THR A 166 41.64 5.62 -9.30
CA THR A 166 41.89 6.53 -8.18
C THR A 166 41.79 5.76 -6.86
N GLN A 167 42.85 5.69 -6.06
CA GLN A 167 42.85 4.90 -4.83
C GLN A 167 43.59 5.60 -3.71
N GLY A 168 43.01 5.61 -2.52
CA GLY A 168 43.60 6.06 -1.26
C GLY A 168 42.98 5.38 -0.06
N GLN A 169 43.58 5.61 1.14
CA GLN A 169 42.96 5.15 2.39
C GLN A 169 41.71 5.93 2.66
N ASN A 170 41.82 7.22 2.97
CA ASN A 170 40.69 8.11 3.02
C ASN A 170 40.72 9.01 1.78
N LEU A 171 39.59 9.13 1.13
CA LEU A 171 39.46 9.91 -0.09
C LEU A 171 38.56 11.14 0.16
N THR A 172 39.14 12.33 -0.08
CA THR A 172 38.40 13.60 -0.02
C THR A 172 38.30 14.23 -1.38
N VAL A 173 37.10 14.53 -1.86
CA VAL A 173 36.85 15.21 -3.11
C VAL A 173 36.11 16.53 -2.84
N GLN A 174 36.63 17.63 -3.41
CA GLN A 174 35.96 18.93 -3.43
C GLN A 174 35.99 19.48 -4.85
N ALA A 175 34.81 19.59 -5.47
CA ALA A 175 34.71 20.07 -6.84
C ALA A 175 33.45 20.94 -7.04
N ASP A 176 33.42 21.73 -8.13
CA ASP A 176 32.15 22.26 -8.59
C ASP A 176 31.41 21.16 -9.37
N ASN A 177 32.10 20.50 -10.31
CA ASN A 177 31.55 19.36 -11.05
C ASN A 177 32.53 18.18 -11.02
N TRP A 178 32.01 16.98 -10.74
CA TRP A 178 32.77 15.74 -10.76
C TRP A 178 32.15 14.74 -11.73
N ALA A 179 32.90 14.34 -12.72
CA ALA A 179 32.54 13.26 -13.65
C ALA A 179 33.44 12.05 -13.41
N ASN A 180 32.87 10.93 -13.01
CA ASN A 180 33.58 9.66 -12.84
C ASN A 180 33.15 8.66 -13.94
N SER A 181 34.11 8.16 -14.68
CA SER A 181 33.92 7.04 -15.63
C SER A 181 34.90 5.87 -15.37
N GLY A 182 35.76 6.02 -14.37
CA GLY A 182 36.74 5.02 -13.94
C GLY A 182 36.37 4.34 -12.62
N SER A 183 37.41 3.89 -11.92
CA SER A 183 37.28 3.26 -10.60
C SER A 183 37.88 4.16 -9.54
N VAL A 184 37.09 4.54 -8.56
CA VAL A 184 37.47 5.32 -7.39
C VAL A 184 37.27 4.44 -6.16
N LEU A 185 38.36 4.19 -5.43
CA LEU A 185 38.37 3.30 -4.26
C LEU A 185 39.01 3.99 -3.03
N ALA A 186 38.23 4.12 -1.97
CA ALA A 186 38.73 4.39 -0.64
C ALA A 186 38.81 3.09 0.17
N THR A 187 39.99 2.72 0.68
CA THR A 187 40.10 1.57 1.58
C THR A 187 39.65 1.87 3.02
N GLY A 188 39.40 3.15 3.33
CA GLY A 188 38.72 3.67 4.50
C GLY A 188 37.46 4.44 4.06
N ASN A 189 37.36 5.71 4.47
CA ASN A 189 36.22 6.55 4.21
C ASN A 189 36.33 7.36 2.91
N LEU A 190 35.21 7.66 2.29
CA LEU A 190 35.10 8.55 1.15
C LEU A 190 34.17 9.74 1.49
N THR A 191 34.68 10.95 1.36
CA THR A 191 33.90 12.18 1.52
C THR A 191 34.02 13.02 0.26
N ALA A 192 32.90 13.30 -0.40
CA ALA A 192 32.89 14.12 -1.59
C ALA A 192 31.85 15.24 -1.51
N SER A 193 32.24 16.42 -1.97
CA SER A 193 31.36 17.57 -2.12
C SER A 193 31.48 18.13 -3.53
N ALA A 194 30.38 18.17 -4.25
CA ALA A 194 30.23 18.86 -5.55
C ALA A 194 29.19 19.97 -5.43
N THR A 195 29.59 21.22 -5.60
CA THR A 195 28.64 22.35 -5.50
C THR A 195 27.62 22.34 -6.64
N GLY A 196 27.96 21.74 -7.78
CA GLY A 196 27.12 21.52 -8.95
C GLY A 196 26.76 20.05 -9.12
N GLN A 197 27.34 19.38 -10.10
CA GLN A 197 26.94 18.04 -10.52
C GLN A 197 27.99 16.95 -10.20
N LEU A 198 27.50 15.82 -9.70
CA LEU A 198 28.21 14.53 -9.71
C LEU A 198 27.58 13.62 -10.79
N THR A 199 28.35 13.22 -11.78
CA THR A 199 27.97 12.20 -12.76
C THR A 199 28.87 10.98 -12.62
N SER A 200 28.35 9.79 -12.39
CA SER A 200 29.12 8.56 -12.36
C SER A 200 28.58 7.52 -13.33
N THR A 201 29.46 7.10 -14.25
CA THR A 201 29.22 5.93 -15.12
C THR A 201 30.16 4.78 -14.76
N GLY A 202 31.14 5.03 -13.90
CA GLY A 202 32.08 4.05 -13.34
C GLY A 202 31.75 3.72 -11.88
N ASP A 203 32.73 3.18 -11.19
CA ASP A 203 32.57 2.73 -9.82
C ASP A 203 33.13 3.75 -8.81
N ILE A 204 32.38 4.02 -7.76
CA ILE A 204 32.82 4.78 -6.59
C ILE A 204 32.59 3.87 -5.38
N MET A 205 33.68 3.46 -4.72
CA MET A 205 33.66 2.44 -3.68
C MET A 205 34.39 2.89 -2.43
N SER A 206 33.90 2.51 -1.25
CA SER A 206 34.63 2.62 0.02
C SER A 206 34.48 1.35 0.86
N GLN A 207 35.50 1.02 1.60
CA GLN A 207 35.46 -0.04 2.62
C GLN A 207 34.98 0.48 3.99
N GLY A 208 34.99 1.79 4.20
CA GLY A 208 34.36 2.48 5.32
C GLY A 208 33.06 3.17 4.93
N ASP A 209 32.83 4.35 5.49
CA ASP A 209 31.68 5.18 5.20
C ASP A 209 31.86 6.01 3.93
N THR A 210 30.76 6.27 3.23
CA THR A 210 30.72 7.18 2.08
C THR A 210 29.74 8.31 2.34
N THR A 211 30.21 9.55 2.20
CA THR A 211 29.37 10.74 2.21
C THR A 211 29.52 11.48 0.89
N LEU A 212 28.47 11.59 0.11
CA LEU A 212 28.43 12.33 -1.14
C LEU A 212 27.39 13.46 -1.02
N ASN A 213 27.85 14.69 -1.19
CA ASN A 213 27.00 15.88 -1.22
C ASN A 213 27.16 16.54 -2.58
N ALA A 214 26.08 16.56 -3.39
CA ALA A 214 26.09 17.22 -4.68
C ALA A 214 24.74 17.88 -4.96
N ALA A 215 24.76 19.06 -5.59
CA ALA A 215 23.49 19.70 -5.97
C ALA A 215 22.66 18.77 -6.86
N THR A 216 23.29 18.09 -7.82
CA THR A 216 22.65 17.05 -8.63
C THR A 216 23.56 15.82 -8.71
N THR A 217 22.98 14.65 -8.60
CA THR A 217 23.69 13.36 -8.76
C THR A 217 23.03 12.54 -9.88
N ASP A 218 23.79 12.18 -10.92
CA ASP A 218 23.40 11.23 -11.96
C ASP A 218 24.29 9.98 -11.83
N ASN A 219 23.73 8.90 -11.29
CA ASN A 219 24.43 7.62 -11.12
C ASN A 219 23.96 6.60 -12.15
N ARG A 220 24.87 6.18 -13.01
CA ARG A 220 24.66 5.10 -14.00
C ARG A 220 25.61 3.93 -13.76
N GLY A 221 26.59 4.09 -12.87
CA GLY A 221 27.54 3.09 -12.44
C GLY A 221 27.21 2.53 -11.05
N SER A 222 28.24 2.30 -10.25
CA SER A 222 28.10 1.74 -8.89
C SER A 222 28.58 2.74 -7.84
N LEU A 223 27.74 2.99 -6.83
CA LEU A 223 28.10 3.71 -5.60
C LEU A 223 28.00 2.70 -4.46
N LEU A 224 29.14 2.22 -3.96
CA LEU A 224 29.21 1.12 -3.00
C LEU A 224 29.96 1.54 -1.74
N SER A 225 29.40 1.24 -0.57
CA SER A 225 30.04 1.46 0.73
C SER A 225 29.88 0.21 1.59
N ALA A 226 30.93 -0.26 2.21
CA ALA A 226 30.80 -1.35 3.18
C ALA A 226 30.16 -0.87 4.50
N GLY A 227 30.31 0.41 4.83
CA GLY A 227 29.67 1.08 5.96
C GLY A 227 28.38 1.82 5.59
N THR A 228 28.22 3.02 6.12
CA THR A 228 27.12 3.91 5.81
C THR A 228 27.36 4.64 4.48
N LEU A 229 26.34 4.69 3.63
CA LEU A 229 26.35 5.51 2.42
C LEU A 229 25.31 6.62 2.58
N SER A 230 25.75 7.88 2.55
CA SER A 230 24.91 9.07 2.62
C SER A 230 24.99 9.86 1.32
N LEU A 231 23.82 10.10 0.70
CA LEU A 231 23.68 10.93 -0.51
C LEU A 231 22.80 12.14 -0.16
N ASP A 232 23.40 13.33 -0.14
CA ASP A 232 22.72 14.58 0.15
C ASP A 232 22.73 15.50 -1.06
N GLY A 233 21.66 16.29 -1.27
CA GLY A 233 21.58 17.27 -2.37
C GLY A 233 20.18 17.72 -2.73
N ASN A 234 20.00 18.16 -3.98
CA ASN A 234 18.72 18.60 -4.50
C ASN A 234 18.03 17.54 -5.36
N SER A 235 18.77 16.86 -6.24
CA SER A 235 18.20 15.82 -7.10
C SER A 235 19.15 14.65 -7.29
N LEU A 236 18.57 13.44 -7.27
CA LEU A 236 19.24 12.18 -7.56
C LEU A 236 18.51 11.46 -8.70
N ASP A 237 19.22 11.16 -9.77
CA ASP A 237 18.80 10.22 -10.81
C ASP A 237 19.70 8.98 -10.72
N ASN A 238 19.13 7.87 -10.24
CA ASN A 238 19.84 6.60 -10.14
C ASN A 238 19.34 5.60 -11.19
N ARG A 239 20.23 5.26 -12.09
CA ARG A 239 20.03 4.20 -13.11
C ARG A 239 20.95 3.00 -12.89
N GLY A 240 21.89 3.14 -11.99
CA GLY A 240 22.86 2.13 -11.61
C GLY A 240 22.57 1.49 -10.26
N THR A 241 23.61 1.17 -9.52
CA THR A 241 23.55 0.55 -8.19
C THR A 241 24.03 1.51 -7.12
N VAL A 242 23.27 1.63 -6.05
CA VAL A 242 23.67 2.31 -4.81
C VAL A 242 23.52 1.30 -3.68
N GLN A 243 24.62 0.96 -3.00
CA GLN A 243 24.61 -0.06 -1.95
C GLN A 243 25.48 0.34 -0.75
N GLY A 244 24.97 0.07 0.44
CA GLY A 244 25.68 0.25 1.70
C GLY A 244 25.10 -0.65 2.80
N ASN A 245 25.79 -0.75 3.93
CA ASN A 245 25.21 -1.40 5.10
C ASN A 245 23.96 -0.59 5.57
N HIS A 246 24.14 0.71 5.73
CA HIS A 246 23.04 1.67 5.92
C HIS A 246 23.07 2.67 4.78
N VAL A 247 21.98 2.78 4.03
CA VAL A 247 21.86 3.78 2.95
C VAL A 247 20.89 4.87 3.38
N THR A 248 21.35 6.12 3.31
CA THR A 248 20.54 7.30 3.60
C THR A 248 20.58 8.26 2.42
N ILE A 249 19.43 8.58 1.87
CA ILE A 249 19.27 9.48 0.73
C ILE A 249 18.43 10.66 1.16
N ARG A 250 19.00 11.88 1.12
CA ARG A 250 18.33 13.14 1.47
C ARG A 250 18.39 14.09 0.27
N GLN A 251 17.34 14.07 -0.53
CA GLN A 251 17.23 14.83 -1.78
C GLN A 251 15.85 15.52 -1.83
N ASN A 252 15.71 16.60 -2.60
CA ASN A 252 14.40 17.20 -2.87
C ASN A 252 13.63 16.39 -3.92
N SER A 253 14.34 15.76 -4.85
CA SER A 253 13.79 14.88 -5.87
C SER A 253 14.64 13.63 -6.04
N VAL A 254 14.00 12.47 -6.07
CA VAL A 254 14.64 11.16 -6.31
C VAL A 254 13.95 10.49 -7.48
N THR A 255 14.71 10.16 -8.51
CA THR A 255 14.30 9.27 -9.60
C THR A 255 15.17 8.03 -9.55
N ASN A 256 14.55 6.86 -9.44
CA ASN A 256 15.26 5.59 -9.42
C ASN A 256 14.70 4.62 -10.46
N SER A 257 15.51 4.24 -11.41
CA SER A 257 15.25 3.12 -12.32
C SER A 257 16.25 1.97 -12.13
N GLY A 258 17.27 2.18 -11.28
CA GLY A 258 18.27 1.19 -10.87
C GLY A 258 17.93 0.52 -9.53
N THR A 259 18.93 0.29 -8.71
CA THR A 259 18.77 -0.40 -7.43
C THR A 259 19.35 0.42 -6.29
N PHE A 260 18.56 0.59 -5.21
CA PHE A 260 19.04 0.99 -3.90
C PHE A 260 19.03 -0.22 -2.96
N THR A 261 20.17 -0.53 -2.32
CA THR A 261 20.28 -1.62 -1.35
C THR A 261 20.89 -1.11 -0.05
N GLY A 262 20.13 -1.09 1.01
CA GLY A 262 20.65 -0.93 2.36
C GLY A 262 20.63 -2.28 3.08
N ILE A 263 21.77 -2.90 3.36
CA ILE A 263 21.79 -4.25 3.93
C ILE A 263 21.02 -4.27 5.27
N ALA A 264 21.37 -3.40 6.20
CA ALA A 264 20.71 -3.29 7.49
C ALA A 264 19.54 -2.30 7.49
N ALA A 265 19.64 -1.21 6.73
CA ALA A 265 18.57 -0.24 6.60
C ALA A 265 18.69 0.60 5.31
N LEU A 266 17.53 1.00 4.76
CA LEU A 266 17.42 1.93 3.65
C LEU A 266 16.45 3.07 4.03
N THR A 267 16.97 4.29 4.04
CA THR A 267 16.18 5.50 4.34
C THR A 267 16.21 6.45 3.15
N LEU A 268 15.05 6.78 2.62
CA LEU A 268 14.86 7.83 1.63
C LEU A 268 14.03 8.95 2.28
N ALA A 269 14.66 10.10 2.44
CA ALA A 269 14.03 11.30 3.00
C ALA A 269 14.08 12.40 1.94
N ALA A 270 13.02 12.53 1.16
CA ALA A 270 12.87 13.64 0.26
C ALA A 270 12.57 14.91 1.07
N ARG A 271 13.45 15.91 1.00
CA ARG A 271 13.31 17.14 1.78
C ARG A 271 12.14 17.96 1.27
N MET A 272 11.24 18.31 2.17
CA MET A 272 10.18 19.26 1.85
C MET A 272 10.78 20.67 1.76
N VAL A 273 10.90 21.21 0.57
CA VAL A 273 11.26 22.63 0.33
C VAL A 273 9.98 23.34 -0.09
N SER A 274 9.35 24.07 0.84
CA SER A 274 8.17 24.88 0.52
C SER A 274 8.49 25.91 -0.58
N PRO A 275 7.69 26.08 -1.66
CA PRO A 275 6.33 25.55 -1.85
C PRO A 275 6.27 24.26 -2.70
N GLN A 276 7.37 23.62 -3.03
CA GLN A 276 7.43 22.44 -3.89
C GLN A 276 7.36 21.16 -3.06
N PRO A 277 6.44 20.23 -3.34
CA PRO A 277 6.43 18.94 -2.68
C PRO A 277 7.69 18.15 -3.08
N ALA A 278 8.30 17.49 -2.10
CA ALA A 278 9.37 16.55 -2.38
C ALA A 278 8.85 15.39 -3.25
N LEU A 279 9.51 15.13 -4.37
CA LEU A 279 9.08 14.14 -5.36
C LEU A 279 9.92 12.89 -5.26
N MET A 280 9.27 11.72 -5.26
CA MET A 280 9.92 10.42 -5.41
C MET A 280 9.28 9.63 -6.54
N ASN A 281 10.06 9.31 -7.57
CA ASN A 281 9.66 8.43 -8.66
C ASN A 281 10.54 7.18 -8.66
N ASN A 282 9.96 6.03 -8.35
CA ASN A 282 10.67 4.76 -8.31
C ASN A 282 10.13 3.76 -9.32
N GLY A 283 10.88 3.55 -10.40
CA GLY A 283 10.66 2.46 -11.36
C GLY A 283 11.58 1.25 -11.14
N GLY A 284 12.61 1.40 -10.30
CA GLY A 284 13.61 0.39 -9.97
C GLY A 284 13.34 -0.35 -8.66
N SER A 285 14.41 -0.80 -8.00
CA SER A 285 14.31 -1.61 -6.79
C SER A 285 14.79 -0.85 -5.54
N LEU A 286 14.06 -1.00 -4.44
CA LEU A 286 14.43 -0.55 -3.09
C LEU A 286 14.49 -1.79 -2.19
N LEU A 287 15.69 -2.19 -1.77
CA LEU A 287 15.91 -3.48 -1.12
C LEU A 287 16.61 -3.31 0.23
N THR A 288 16.08 -3.94 1.25
CA THR A 288 16.77 -4.08 2.54
C THR A 288 16.31 -5.35 3.26
N SER A 289 17.21 -5.98 4.02
CA SER A 289 16.83 -7.04 4.96
C SER A 289 16.34 -6.47 6.30
N GLY A 290 16.55 -5.17 6.55
CA GLY A 290 16.08 -4.46 7.74
C GLY A 290 14.94 -3.48 7.45
N ASP A 291 15.06 -2.27 7.96
CA ASP A 291 14.03 -1.25 7.87
C ASP A 291 14.12 -0.45 6.56
N LEU A 292 13.00 -0.36 5.85
CA LEU A 292 12.80 0.55 4.73
C LEU A 292 11.95 1.74 5.20
N THR A 293 12.54 2.91 5.27
CA THR A 293 11.84 4.14 5.65
C THR A 293 11.82 5.12 4.47
N ILE A 294 10.63 5.57 4.11
CA ILE A 294 10.43 6.53 3.01
C ILE A 294 9.61 7.70 3.51
N THR A 295 10.14 8.90 3.33
CA THR A 295 9.44 10.17 3.61
C THR A 295 9.51 11.06 2.38
N ALA A 296 8.37 11.44 1.82
CA ALA A 296 8.29 12.31 0.64
C ALA A 296 6.97 13.08 0.62
N GLY A 297 6.84 14.08 -0.25
CA GLY A 297 5.54 14.72 -0.52
C GLY A 297 4.70 13.82 -1.42
N SER A 298 5.14 13.59 -2.65
CA SER A 298 4.46 12.73 -3.60
C SER A 298 5.34 11.56 -4.03
N ILE A 299 4.78 10.37 -4.04
CA ILE A 299 5.47 9.14 -4.41
C ILE A 299 4.75 8.49 -5.59
N THR A 300 5.50 8.21 -6.65
CA THR A 300 5.06 7.34 -7.75
C THR A 300 5.96 6.11 -7.77
N SER A 301 5.40 4.92 -7.75
CA SER A 301 6.14 3.67 -7.78
C SER A 301 5.56 2.68 -8.78
N SER A 302 6.42 2.23 -9.70
CA SER A 302 6.16 1.08 -10.57
C SER A 302 7.15 -0.06 -10.32
N GLY A 303 8.11 0.16 -9.41
CA GLY A 303 9.20 -0.74 -9.11
C GLY A 303 8.91 -1.75 -7.99
N HIS A 304 9.97 -2.32 -7.46
CA HIS A 304 9.92 -3.35 -6.41
C HIS A 304 10.54 -2.84 -5.11
N TRP A 305 9.78 -2.88 -4.00
CA TRP A 305 10.22 -2.52 -2.67
C TRP A 305 10.19 -3.72 -1.76
N GLN A 306 11.27 -3.94 -1.02
CA GLN A 306 11.36 -5.03 -0.07
C GLN A 306 12.08 -4.58 1.21
N GLY A 307 11.48 -4.85 2.35
CA GLY A 307 12.07 -4.60 3.67
C GLY A 307 11.51 -5.55 4.73
N LYS A 308 12.19 -5.62 5.87
CA LYS A 308 11.65 -6.32 7.04
C LYS A 308 10.46 -5.54 7.59
N ARG A 309 10.69 -4.27 7.92
CA ARG A 309 9.65 -3.31 8.27
C ARG A 309 9.64 -2.20 7.22
N VAL A 310 8.49 -1.88 6.68
CA VAL A 310 8.32 -0.81 5.69
C VAL A 310 7.50 0.32 6.31
N LEU A 311 8.08 1.51 6.39
CA LEU A 311 7.42 2.73 6.85
C LEU A 311 7.38 3.76 5.74
N ILE A 312 6.18 4.19 5.37
CA ILE A 312 5.95 5.20 4.35
C ILE A 312 5.22 6.38 4.98
N THR A 313 5.76 7.58 4.84
CA THR A 313 5.12 8.84 5.23
C THR A 313 5.14 9.79 4.05
N ALA A 314 3.98 10.17 3.54
CA ALA A 314 3.87 11.02 2.36
C ALA A 314 2.56 11.80 2.32
N ASP A 315 2.43 12.74 1.38
CA ASP A 315 1.14 13.32 1.07
C ASP A 315 0.34 12.37 0.15
N SER A 316 1.00 11.79 -0.86
CA SER A 316 0.35 10.85 -1.77
C SER A 316 1.27 9.71 -2.20
N LEU A 317 0.66 8.54 -2.50
CA LEU A 317 1.34 7.39 -3.07
C LEU A 317 0.52 6.80 -4.21
N ALA A 318 1.07 6.83 -5.42
CA ALA A 318 0.56 6.10 -6.58
C ALA A 318 1.45 4.87 -6.83
N ASN A 319 0.91 3.67 -6.59
CA ASN A 319 1.64 2.41 -6.74
C ASN A 319 1.07 1.56 -7.89
N SER A 320 1.92 1.21 -8.83
CA SER A 320 1.64 0.22 -9.88
C SER A 320 2.58 -1.00 -9.82
N GLY A 321 3.55 -0.98 -8.89
CA GLY A 321 4.54 -2.03 -8.67
C GLY A 321 4.24 -2.91 -7.46
N ALA A 322 5.30 -3.44 -6.84
CA ALA A 322 5.22 -4.32 -5.69
C ALA A 322 5.88 -3.69 -4.44
N ILE A 323 5.18 -3.71 -3.31
CA ILE A 323 5.69 -3.29 -1.99
C ILE A 323 5.53 -4.47 -1.05
N GLN A 324 6.64 -4.97 -0.48
CA GLN A 324 6.66 -6.16 0.36
C GLN A 324 7.32 -5.89 1.70
N ALA A 325 6.68 -6.28 2.77
CA ALA A 325 7.24 -6.28 4.11
C ALA A 325 7.25 -7.70 4.70
N ALA A 326 8.38 -8.11 5.29
CA ALA A 326 8.47 -9.41 5.94
C ALA A 326 7.72 -9.45 7.28
N ASP A 327 7.78 -8.35 8.07
CA ASP A 327 7.13 -8.27 9.38
C ASP A 327 5.95 -7.31 9.39
N SER A 328 6.17 -6.06 8.98
CA SER A 328 5.11 -5.04 9.05
C SER A 328 5.25 -3.96 7.98
N LEU A 329 4.10 -3.47 7.51
CA LEU A 329 3.99 -2.34 6.61
C LEU A 329 3.10 -1.27 7.22
N THR A 330 3.61 -0.05 7.32
CA THR A 330 2.82 1.10 7.76
C THR A 330 2.92 2.22 6.72
N ALA A 331 1.80 2.65 6.19
CA ALA A 331 1.71 3.83 5.33
C ALA A 331 0.81 4.89 5.97
N ARG A 332 1.36 6.09 6.16
CA ARG A 332 0.65 7.27 6.67
C ARG A 332 0.69 8.35 5.61
N LEU A 333 -0.47 8.62 5.02
CA LEU A 333 -0.63 9.60 3.96
C LEU A 333 -1.63 10.66 4.38
N THR A 334 -1.33 11.92 4.06
CA THR A 334 -2.25 13.04 4.33
C THR A 334 -3.30 13.21 3.23
N GLY A 335 -3.02 12.75 2.01
CA GLY A 335 -3.88 12.79 0.85
C GLY A 335 -4.36 11.39 0.42
N GLU A 336 -3.86 10.87 -0.68
CA GLU A 336 -4.38 9.65 -1.30
C GLU A 336 -3.36 8.53 -1.44
N LEU A 337 -3.85 7.29 -1.36
CA LEU A 337 -3.15 6.08 -1.77
C LEU A 337 -3.91 5.44 -2.93
N VAL A 338 -3.24 5.33 -4.06
CA VAL A 338 -3.79 4.68 -5.26
C VAL A 338 -2.95 3.46 -5.59
N SER A 339 -3.57 2.30 -5.64
CA SER A 339 -2.97 1.05 -6.12
C SER A 339 -3.62 0.65 -7.45
N ALA A 340 -2.83 0.69 -8.51
CA ALA A 340 -3.28 0.34 -9.85
C ALA A 340 -3.53 -1.17 -10.02
N ALA A 341 -4.22 -1.55 -11.08
CA ALA A 341 -4.41 -2.95 -11.45
C ALA A 341 -3.05 -3.65 -11.63
N GLY A 342 -2.92 -4.85 -11.08
CA GLY A 342 -1.68 -5.63 -11.09
C GLY A 342 -0.67 -5.28 -10.00
N SER A 343 -0.83 -4.14 -9.30
CA SER A 343 0.04 -3.80 -8.18
C SER A 343 -0.18 -4.74 -6.98
N LYS A 344 0.88 -4.88 -6.15
CA LYS A 344 0.83 -5.71 -4.95
C LYS A 344 1.40 -4.97 -3.76
N VAL A 345 0.66 -4.94 -2.67
CA VAL A 345 1.14 -4.45 -1.36
C VAL A 345 0.93 -5.58 -0.36
N THR A 346 2.02 -6.12 0.17
CA THR A 346 1.96 -7.33 0.99
C THR A 346 2.76 -7.19 2.27
N SER A 347 2.27 -7.81 3.36
CA SER A 347 2.99 -7.97 4.61
C SER A 347 2.70 -9.35 5.19
N ASN A 348 3.74 -10.06 5.65
CA ASN A 348 3.53 -11.36 6.32
C ASN A 348 2.95 -11.21 7.73
N GLY A 349 3.04 -10.02 8.33
CA GLY A 349 2.47 -9.68 9.64
C GLY A 349 1.41 -8.59 9.54
N GLU A 350 1.66 -7.49 10.25
CA GLU A 350 0.75 -6.35 10.31
C GLU A 350 0.85 -5.47 9.05
N MET A 351 -0.30 -4.97 8.58
CA MET A 351 -0.36 -3.88 7.60
C MET A 351 -1.33 -2.80 8.07
N ALA A 352 -0.86 -1.57 8.14
CA ALA A 352 -1.67 -0.42 8.49
C ALA A 352 -1.56 0.66 7.41
N LEU A 353 -2.64 0.90 6.68
CA LEU A 353 -2.72 1.94 5.65
C LEU A 353 -3.68 3.04 6.12
N SER A 354 -3.19 4.26 6.16
CA SER A 354 -3.97 5.44 6.55
C SER A 354 -3.80 6.54 5.52
N ALA A 355 -4.91 7.04 4.97
CA ALA A 355 -4.94 8.12 3.99
C ALA A 355 -6.27 8.88 4.05
N LEU A 356 -6.37 10.04 3.41
CA LEU A 356 -7.65 10.70 3.22
C LEU A 356 -8.54 9.83 2.30
N ASN A 357 -7.99 9.38 1.17
CA ASN A 357 -8.66 8.52 0.22
C ASN A 357 -7.82 7.28 -0.08
N LEU A 358 -8.44 6.12 -0.03
CA LEU A 358 -7.86 4.83 -0.42
C LEU A 358 -8.52 4.34 -1.69
N SER A 359 -7.73 4.05 -2.72
CA SER A 359 -8.20 3.48 -3.98
C SER A 359 -7.38 2.23 -4.32
N ASN A 360 -8.03 1.07 -4.40
CA ASN A 360 -7.39 -0.19 -4.71
C ASN A 360 -7.99 -0.86 -5.94
N SER A 361 -7.17 -1.06 -6.96
CA SER A 361 -7.46 -1.93 -8.11
C SER A 361 -6.50 -3.13 -8.17
N GLY A 362 -5.49 -3.18 -7.30
CA GLY A 362 -4.51 -4.25 -7.18
C GLY A 362 -4.81 -5.22 -6.02
N GLN A 363 -3.76 -5.65 -5.34
CA GLN A 363 -3.83 -6.58 -4.22
C GLN A 363 -3.20 -5.99 -2.95
N TRP A 364 -3.94 -5.95 -1.84
CA TRP A 364 -3.44 -5.66 -0.50
C TRP A 364 -3.65 -6.89 0.37
N ILE A 365 -2.57 -7.50 0.83
CA ILE A 365 -2.62 -8.76 1.57
C ILE A 365 -1.72 -8.68 2.81
N ALA A 366 -2.28 -8.95 3.97
CA ALA A 366 -1.53 -9.06 5.21
C ALA A 366 -2.14 -10.13 6.15
N LYS A 367 -1.38 -10.52 7.16
CA LYS A 367 -1.93 -11.36 8.23
C LYS A 367 -3.04 -10.61 8.96
N ASN A 368 -2.74 -9.39 9.46
CA ASN A 368 -3.72 -8.47 10.03
C ASN A 368 -3.67 -7.16 9.23
N LEU A 369 -4.76 -6.80 8.60
CA LEU A 369 -4.87 -5.60 7.77
C LEU A 369 -5.81 -4.58 8.39
N THR A 370 -5.29 -3.39 8.63
CA THR A 370 -6.06 -2.25 9.14
C THR A 370 -6.04 -1.10 8.12
N LEU A 371 -7.20 -0.66 7.70
CA LEU A 371 -7.38 0.49 6.81
C LEU A 371 -8.12 1.62 7.54
N LYS A 372 -7.60 2.85 7.42
CA LYS A 372 -8.26 4.04 7.95
C LYS A 372 -8.32 5.12 6.87
N ALA A 373 -9.52 5.62 6.57
CA ALA A 373 -9.71 6.63 5.53
C ALA A 373 -10.99 7.44 5.73
N ASN A 374 -11.14 8.53 4.98
CA ASN A 374 -12.44 9.16 4.79
C ASN A 374 -13.24 8.41 3.70
N SER A 375 -12.58 8.02 2.61
CA SER A 375 -13.20 7.20 1.58
C SER A 375 -12.33 6.00 1.18
N LEU A 376 -12.98 4.86 0.90
CA LEU A 376 -12.34 3.68 0.34
C LEU A 376 -13.10 3.22 -0.91
N THR A 377 -12.41 3.11 -2.02
CA THR A 377 -12.91 2.52 -3.25
C THR A 377 -12.07 1.31 -3.61
N SER A 378 -12.67 0.14 -3.81
CA SER A 378 -11.97 -1.08 -4.18
C SER A 378 -12.60 -1.77 -5.38
N ALA A 379 -11.80 -2.04 -6.40
CA ALA A 379 -12.08 -2.93 -7.52
C ALA A 379 -11.12 -4.13 -7.54
N GLY A 380 -10.15 -4.16 -6.63
CA GLY A 380 -9.16 -5.21 -6.43
C GLY A 380 -9.38 -6.03 -5.15
N ASP A 381 -8.37 -6.80 -4.78
CA ASP A 381 -8.41 -7.68 -3.62
C ASP A 381 -7.81 -6.99 -2.38
N ILE A 382 -8.53 -7.01 -1.27
CA ILE A 382 -8.09 -6.58 0.05
C ILE A 382 -8.30 -7.75 1.01
N THR A 383 -7.21 -8.34 1.51
CA THR A 383 -7.26 -9.54 2.34
C THR A 383 -6.48 -9.37 3.63
N GLY A 384 -7.17 -9.48 4.76
CA GLY A 384 -6.57 -9.70 6.07
C GLY A 384 -6.76 -11.15 6.47
N VAL A 385 -5.68 -11.97 6.46
CA VAL A 385 -5.81 -13.43 6.64
C VAL A 385 -6.50 -13.76 7.97
N ASP A 386 -5.97 -13.24 9.08
CA ASP A 386 -6.55 -13.43 10.40
C ASP A 386 -7.60 -12.36 10.72
N ALA A 387 -7.33 -11.10 10.34
CA ALA A 387 -8.25 -9.99 10.57
C ALA A 387 -8.18 -8.93 9.47
N LEU A 388 -9.34 -8.42 9.07
CA LEU A 388 -9.52 -7.25 8.23
C LEU A 388 -10.35 -6.21 8.98
N THR A 389 -9.74 -5.08 9.30
CA THR A 389 -10.40 -3.96 9.99
C THR A 389 -10.45 -2.73 9.08
N LEU A 390 -11.63 -2.28 8.76
CA LEU A 390 -11.91 -1.13 7.91
C LEU A 390 -12.62 -0.04 8.73
N THR A 391 -11.98 1.11 8.86
CA THR A 391 -12.58 2.31 9.48
C THR A 391 -12.59 3.41 8.44
N VAL A 392 -13.75 3.66 7.88
CA VAL A 392 -13.99 4.65 6.83
C VAL A 392 -14.97 5.68 7.36
N ASN A 393 -14.58 6.96 7.39
CA ASN A 393 -15.43 7.98 8.02
C ASN A 393 -16.67 8.33 7.18
N GLN A 394 -16.58 8.22 5.84
CA GLN A 394 -17.66 8.61 4.93
C GLN A 394 -18.12 7.41 4.08
N THR A 395 -17.46 7.14 2.96
CA THR A 395 -17.96 6.18 1.97
C THR A 395 -17.02 5.02 1.72
N LEU A 396 -17.56 3.80 1.73
CA LEU A 396 -16.91 2.61 1.24
C LEU A 396 -17.65 2.10 -0.01
N ASN A 397 -16.93 2.03 -1.14
CA ASN A 397 -17.45 1.48 -2.39
C ASN A 397 -16.63 0.24 -2.78
N ASN A 398 -17.22 -0.94 -2.68
CA ASN A 398 -16.65 -2.19 -3.17
C ASN A 398 -17.33 -2.55 -4.50
N HIS A 399 -16.60 -2.34 -5.61
CA HIS A 399 -17.11 -2.60 -6.95
C HIS A 399 -17.29 -4.10 -7.22
N ALA A 400 -17.94 -4.44 -8.32
CA ALA A 400 -18.30 -5.82 -8.67
C ALA A 400 -17.11 -6.79 -8.74
N SER A 401 -15.93 -6.32 -9.13
CA SER A 401 -14.69 -7.11 -9.12
C SER A 401 -13.96 -7.11 -7.76
N GLY A 402 -14.35 -6.21 -6.87
CA GLY A 402 -13.65 -5.99 -5.59
C GLY A 402 -13.95 -7.11 -4.57
N LYS A 403 -12.91 -7.50 -3.84
CA LYS A 403 -13.00 -8.51 -2.78
C LYS A 403 -12.40 -7.97 -1.50
N LEU A 404 -13.19 -7.95 -0.44
CA LEU A 404 -12.79 -7.61 0.91
C LEU A 404 -12.90 -8.87 1.77
N LEU A 405 -11.78 -9.53 2.08
CA LEU A 405 -11.77 -10.91 2.58
C LEU A 405 -11.01 -11.02 3.90
N SER A 406 -11.53 -11.89 4.78
CA SER A 406 -10.80 -12.40 5.94
C SER A 406 -11.14 -13.87 6.18
N ALA A 407 -10.16 -14.71 6.47
CA ALA A 407 -10.43 -16.05 6.95
C ALA A 407 -10.86 -16.04 8.43
N GLY A 408 -10.52 -14.99 9.18
CA GLY A 408 -10.94 -14.77 10.55
C GLY A 408 -12.00 -13.67 10.68
N VAL A 409 -11.66 -12.57 11.34
CA VAL A 409 -12.59 -11.49 11.65
C VAL A 409 -12.58 -10.41 10.56
N LEU A 410 -13.77 -10.02 10.07
CA LEU A 410 -13.95 -8.83 9.26
C LEU A 410 -14.77 -7.81 10.05
N THR A 411 -14.18 -6.66 10.32
CA THR A 411 -14.86 -5.53 10.98
C THR A 411 -14.86 -4.33 10.05
N LEU A 412 -16.04 -3.79 9.75
CA LEU A 412 -16.22 -2.63 8.91
C LEU A 412 -17.05 -1.58 9.63
N LYS A 413 -16.56 -0.35 9.62
CA LYS A 413 -17.30 0.83 10.08
C LYS A 413 -17.24 1.91 9.01
N ALA A 414 -18.41 2.43 8.56
CA ALA A 414 -18.51 3.55 7.61
C ALA A 414 -19.85 4.28 7.75
N ASP A 415 -19.94 5.52 7.25
CA ASP A 415 -21.25 6.18 7.15
C ASP A 415 -22.10 5.55 6.03
N SER A 416 -21.52 5.32 4.88
CA SER A 416 -22.18 4.70 3.74
C SER A 416 -21.35 3.55 3.19
N VAL A 417 -21.97 2.40 3.00
CA VAL A 417 -21.38 1.20 2.41
C VAL A 417 -22.16 0.82 1.16
N THR A 418 -21.46 0.75 0.04
CA THR A 418 -21.98 0.14 -1.19
C THR A 418 -21.11 -1.08 -1.51
N ASN A 419 -21.74 -2.26 -1.56
CA ASN A 419 -21.07 -3.50 -1.92
C ASN A 419 -21.74 -4.10 -3.16
N ASP A 420 -21.05 -4.04 -4.29
CA ASP A 420 -21.44 -4.74 -5.52
C ASP A 420 -20.52 -5.96 -5.78
N GLY A 421 -19.45 -6.12 -5.01
CA GLY A 421 -18.49 -7.21 -5.05
C GLY A 421 -18.68 -8.24 -3.92
N GLN A 422 -17.57 -8.72 -3.36
CA GLN A 422 -17.56 -9.70 -2.29
C GLN A 422 -17.03 -9.11 -0.99
N LEU A 423 -17.80 -9.26 0.08
CA LEU A 423 -17.41 -9.01 1.47
C LEU A 423 -17.52 -10.32 2.24
N GLN A 424 -16.42 -10.84 2.79
CA GLN A 424 -16.44 -12.13 3.49
C GLN A 424 -15.47 -12.17 4.66
N GLY A 425 -15.96 -12.60 5.79
CA GLY A 425 -15.17 -12.98 6.97
C GLY A 425 -15.76 -14.19 7.66
N ASN A 426 -14.99 -14.89 8.48
CA ASN A 426 -15.55 -15.94 9.35
C ASN A 426 -16.56 -15.30 10.32
N ALA A 427 -16.13 -14.32 11.10
CA ALA A 427 -17.02 -13.44 11.86
C ALA A 427 -17.06 -12.08 11.20
N THR A 428 -18.19 -11.72 10.60
CA THR A 428 -18.36 -10.45 9.88
C THR A 428 -19.24 -9.51 10.68
N THR A 429 -18.71 -8.33 11.01
CA THR A 429 -19.44 -7.26 11.70
C THR A 429 -19.36 -5.98 10.86
N ILE A 430 -20.51 -5.43 10.52
CA ILE A 430 -20.63 -4.17 9.76
C ILE A 430 -21.46 -3.17 10.56
N THR A 431 -20.91 -2.00 10.79
CA THR A 431 -21.60 -0.86 11.37
C THR A 431 -21.63 0.28 10.35
N ALA A 432 -22.80 0.71 9.95
CA ALA A 432 -22.96 1.73 8.92
C ALA A 432 -24.06 2.75 9.26
N GLY A 433 -24.06 3.90 8.61
CA GLY A 433 -25.24 4.76 8.50
C GLY A 433 -26.22 4.16 7.50
N GLN A 434 -25.73 3.86 6.28
CA GLN A 434 -26.49 3.23 5.19
C GLN A 434 -25.70 2.05 4.62
N LEU A 435 -26.39 0.96 4.29
CA LEU A 435 -25.79 -0.19 3.57
C LEU A 435 -26.59 -0.50 2.31
N THR A 436 -25.95 -0.47 1.17
CA THR A 436 -26.51 -0.95 -0.10
C THR A 436 -25.70 -2.17 -0.55
N ASN A 437 -26.36 -3.31 -0.76
CA ASN A 437 -25.74 -4.54 -1.21
C ASN A 437 -26.33 -5.01 -2.54
N GLY A 438 -25.51 -5.02 -3.59
CA GLY A 438 -25.81 -5.64 -4.89
C GLY A 438 -25.00 -6.91 -5.14
N GLY A 439 -23.95 -7.15 -4.32
CA GLY A 439 -23.05 -8.28 -4.40
C GLY A 439 -23.24 -9.33 -3.29
N HIS A 440 -22.16 -9.96 -2.86
CA HIS A 440 -22.17 -11.00 -1.84
C HIS A 440 -21.59 -10.49 -0.53
N LEU A 441 -22.34 -10.64 0.55
CA LEU A 441 -21.92 -10.36 1.91
C LEU A 441 -22.16 -11.61 2.74
N GLN A 442 -21.06 -12.25 3.25
CA GLN A 442 -21.18 -13.58 3.85
C GLN A 442 -20.21 -13.82 5.01
N GLY A 443 -20.57 -14.79 5.89
CA GLY A 443 -19.75 -15.24 7.00
C GLY A 443 -20.28 -16.52 7.65
N GLU A 444 -19.53 -17.09 8.61
CA GLU A 444 -20.10 -18.06 9.55
C GLU A 444 -21.13 -17.37 10.43
N THR A 445 -20.77 -16.19 10.95
CA THR A 445 -21.69 -15.28 11.62
C THR A 445 -21.69 -13.93 10.89
N LEU A 446 -22.86 -13.31 10.73
CA LEU A 446 -23.03 -12.02 10.09
C LEU A 446 -23.85 -11.11 10.98
N THR A 447 -23.28 -9.99 11.40
CA THR A 447 -23.96 -8.95 12.18
C THR A 447 -23.91 -7.63 11.42
N LEU A 448 -25.06 -7.08 11.08
CA LEU A 448 -25.23 -5.80 10.41
C LEU A 448 -25.97 -4.83 11.32
N ALA A 449 -25.37 -3.69 11.60
CA ALA A 449 -26.00 -2.58 12.28
C ALA A 449 -25.96 -1.34 11.36
N ALA A 450 -27.10 -0.92 10.81
CA ALA A 450 -27.19 0.25 9.97
C ALA A 450 -28.23 1.23 10.55
N SER A 451 -27.77 2.38 11.04
CA SER A 451 -28.66 3.33 11.73
C SER A 451 -29.76 3.92 10.83
N GLY A 452 -29.52 4.05 9.54
CA GLY A 452 -30.48 4.57 8.56
C GLY A 452 -31.21 3.47 7.80
N GLY A 453 -30.52 2.67 6.99
CA GLY A 453 -31.17 1.66 6.19
C GLY A 453 -30.26 0.59 5.62
N VAL A 454 -30.84 -0.57 5.36
CA VAL A 454 -30.23 -1.67 4.59
C VAL A 454 -31.05 -1.87 3.32
N ASN A 455 -30.39 -1.76 2.18
CA ASN A 455 -30.98 -2.02 0.86
C ASN A 455 -30.24 -3.21 0.21
N ASN A 456 -30.85 -4.38 0.25
CA ASN A 456 -30.36 -5.57 -0.45
C ASN A 456 -31.03 -5.64 -1.82
N ARG A 457 -30.32 -5.18 -2.85
CA ARG A 457 -30.81 -5.08 -4.23
C ARG A 457 -31.08 -6.45 -4.85
N SER A 458 -31.73 -6.45 -6.00
CA SER A 458 -31.86 -7.65 -6.83
C SER A 458 -30.48 -8.22 -7.17
N GLY A 459 -30.30 -9.53 -6.97
CA GLY A 459 -29.00 -10.20 -7.07
C GLY A 459 -28.14 -10.14 -5.82
N GLY A 460 -28.40 -9.20 -4.91
CA GLY A 460 -27.67 -9.07 -3.65
C GLY A 460 -27.93 -10.24 -2.70
N VAL A 461 -26.86 -10.73 -2.04
CA VAL A 461 -26.92 -11.85 -1.11
C VAL A 461 -26.34 -11.42 0.24
N LEU A 462 -27.13 -11.54 1.30
CA LEU A 462 -26.72 -11.47 2.69
C LEU A 462 -26.82 -12.89 3.26
N MET A 463 -25.69 -13.52 3.56
CA MET A 463 -25.67 -14.94 3.94
C MET A 463 -24.81 -15.21 5.17
N SER A 464 -25.34 -16.03 6.06
CA SER A 464 -24.57 -16.61 7.17
C SER A 464 -24.76 -18.12 7.20
N ARG A 465 -23.69 -18.87 7.52
CA ARG A 465 -23.84 -20.32 7.77
C ARG A 465 -24.54 -20.61 9.09
N ASN A 466 -24.27 -19.77 10.11
CA ASN A 466 -24.88 -19.92 11.43
C ASN A 466 -25.93 -18.81 11.64
N VAL A 467 -25.55 -17.74 12.31
CA VAL A 467 -26.47 -16.69 12.75
C VAL A 467 -26.32 -15.43 11.88
N LEU A 468 -27.45 -14.91 11.42
CA LEU A 468 -27.54 -13.63 10.72
C LEU A 468 -28.37 -12.66 11.55
N ASN A 469 -27.77 -11.55 11.96
CA ASN A 469 -28.45 -10.48 12.70
C ASN A 469 -28.43 -9.19 11.87
N VAL A 470 -29.58 -8.58 11.67
CA VAL A 470 -29.71 -7.26 11.03
C VAL A 470 -30.50 -6.35 11.96
N SER A 471 -29.90 -5.21 12.29
CA SER A 471 -30.57 -4.13 13.03
C SER A 471 -30.47 -2.84 12.23
N THR A 472 -31.63 -2.23 11.93
CA THR A 472 -31.69 -1.05 11.06
C THR A 472 -32.96 -0.26 11.29
N ALA A 473 -33.05 0.99 10.80
CA ALA A 473 -34.31 1.70 10.75
C ALA A 473 -35.21 1.11 9.65
N THR A 474 -34.68 0.98 8.43
CA THR A 474 -35.41 0.43 7.30
C THR A 474 -34.67 -0.71 6.63
N LEU A 475 -35.36 -1.77 6.24
CA LEU A 475 -34.84 -2.90 5.47
C LEU A 475 -35.65 -3.08 4.19
N SER A 476 -34.98 -2.94 3.04
CA SER A 476 -35.55 -3.29 1.73
C SER A 476 -34.80 -4.49 1.18
N ASN A 477 -35.49 -5.59 0.91
CA ASN A 477 -34.91 -6.80 0.36
C ASN A 477 -35.54 -7.16 -0.99
N GLN A 478 -34.78 -7.05 -2.06
CA GLN A 478 -35.10 -7.55 -3.40
C GLN A 478 -34.27 -8.78 -3.78
N GLY A 479 -33.21 -9.06 -3.00
CA GLY A 479 -32.31 -10.17 -3.17
C GLY A 479 -32.60 -11.34 -2.22
N THR A 480 -31.54 -11.93 -1.67
CA THR A 480 -31.64 -13.05 -0.74
C THR A 480 -31.00 -12.68 0.60
N ILE A 481 -31.71 -12.89 1.68
CA ILE A 481 -31.23 -12.87 3.07
C ILE A 481 -31.35 -14.31 3.58
N GLN A 482 -30.24 -14.92 4.00
CA GLN A 482 -30.22 -16.35 4.40
C GLN A 482 -29.32 -16.60 5.61
N GLY A 483 -29.86 -17.30 6.60
CA GLY A 483 -29.10 -17.87 7.73
C GLY A 483 -29.27 -19.39 7.79
N GLY A 484 -28.17 -20.14 7.87
CA GLY A 484 -28.21 -21.60 8.02
C GLY A 484 -28.69 -22.04 9.39
N GLY A 485 -28.28 -21.32 10.44
CA GLY A 485 -28.79 -21.47 11.82
C GLY A 485 -30.03 -20.61 12.03
N GLY A 486 -29.85 -19.40 12.59
CA GLY A 486 -30.96 -18.48 12.87
C GLY A 486 -30.87 -17.17 12.10
N VAL A 487 -31.99 -16.52 11.92
CA VAL A 487 -32.08 -15.16 11.34
C VAL A 487 -32.83 -14.26 12.29
N SER A 488 -32.26 -13.11 12.63
CA SER A 488 -32.93 -12.05 13.40
C SER A 488 -32.89 -10.75 12.59
N LEU A 489 -34.07 -10.25 12.21
CA LEU A 489 -34.25 -9.00 11.50
C LEU A 489 -35.02 -8.02 12.37
N ASN A 490 -34.39 -6.94 12.77
CA ASN A 490 -35.00 -5.87 13.52
C ASN A 490 -34.98 -4.58 12.71
N ALA A 491 -36.12 -4.19 12.16
CA ALA A 491 -36.29 -2.94 11.45
C ALA A 491 -37.19 -2.04 12.32
N THR A 492 -36.59 -1.01 12.95
CA THR A 492 -37.35 -0.17 13.90
C THR A 492 -38.51 0.60 13.25
N ASP A 493 -38.49 0.77 11.93
CA ASP A 493 -39.57 1.42 11.16
C ASP A 493 -40.22 0.42 10.17
N ARG A 494 -39.57 0.14 9.06
CA ARG A 494 -40.17 -0.62 7.95
C ARG A 494 -39.28 -1.74 7.44
N LEU A 495 -39.87 -2.92 7.21
CA LEU A 495 -39.32 -4.00 6.42
C LEU A 495 -40.15 -4.23 5.16
N GLN A 496 -39.55 -4.09 4.00
CA GLN A 496 -40.12 -4.48 2.72
C GLN A 496 -39.38 -5.67 2.15
N ASN A 497 -40.11 -6.73 1.80
CA ASN A 497 -39.55 -7.94 1.20
C ASN A 497 -40.19 -8.23 -0.16
N ASP A 498 -39.45 -8.00 -1.22
CA ASP A 498 -39.75 -8.38 -2.59
C ASP A 498 -38.96 -9.61 -3.06
N GLY A 499 -37.97 -10.05 -2.25
CA GLY A 499 -37.06 -11.14 -2.47
C GLY A 499 -37.27 -12.34 -1.52
N LYS A 500 -36.20 -12.92 -1.05
CA LYS A 500 -36.22 -14.12 -0.20
C LYS A 500 -35.59 -13.83 1.16
N ILE A 501 -36.27 -14.22 2.23
CA ILE A 501 -35.76 -14.28 3.61
C ILE A 501 -35.86 -15.72 4.07
N LEU A 502 -34.73 -16.38 4.29
CA LEU A 502 -34.62 -17.81 4.53
C LEU A 502 -33.86 -18.08 5.83
N SER A 503 -34.40 -18.93 6.69
CA SER A 503 -33.71 -19.43 7.87
C SER A 503 -33.76 -20.96 7.91
N GLY A 504 -32.60 -21.60 8.16
CA GLY A 504 -32.53 -23.04 8.36
C GLY A 504 -33.09 -23.49 9.71
N SER A 505 -33.24 -22.56 10.66
CA SER A 505 -33.77 -22.80 11.99
C SER A 505 -34.84 -21.76 12.33
N ASN A 506 -34.63 -20.96 13.36
CA ASN A 506 -35.59 -19.93 13.78
C ASN A 506 -35.40 -18.62 13.00
N LEU A 507 -36.51 -17.97 12.65
CA LEU A 507 -36.55 -16.61 12.14
C LEU A 507 -37.35 -15.72 13.10
N THR A 508 -36.73 -14.67 13.56
CA THR A 508 -37.42 -13.59 14.30
C THR A 508 -37.39 -12.33 13.44
N LEU A 509 -38.55 -11.74 13.22
CA LEU A 509 -38.69 -10.51 12.49
C LEU A 509 -39.51 -9.54 13.36
N THR A 510 -38.93 -8.37 13.62
CA THR A 510 -39.57 -7.29 14.38
C THR A 510 -39.59 -6.02 13.53
N ALA A 511 -40.73 -5.37 13.40
CA ALA A 511 -40.86 -4.12 12.66
C ALA A 511 -42.14 -3.34 13.09
N GLN A 512 -42.19 -2.02 12.79
CA GLN A 512 -43.43 -1.29 12.82
C GLN A 512 -44.34 -1.67 11.64
N VAL A 513 -43.72 -1.82 10.46
CA VAL A 513 -44.43 -2.19 9.22
C VAL A 513 -43.67 -3.29 8.50
N LEU A 514 -44.33 -4.40 8.20
CA LEU A 514 -43.88 -5.42 7.26
C LEU A 514 -44.72 -5.35 5.98
N ALA A 515 -44.09 -5.20 4.84
CA ALA A 515 -44.68 -5.39 3.53
C ALA A 515 -43.99 -6.55 2.83
N ASN A 516 -44.59 -7.76 2.88
CA ASN A 516 -44.15 -8.91 2.09
C ASN A 516 -44.96 -8.94 0.80
N THR A 517 -44.37 -8.55 -0.33
CA THR A 517 -45.08 -8.37 -1.60
C THR A 517 -45.39 -9.71 -2.27
N GLY A 518 -46.11 -9.70 -3.41
CA GLY A 518 -46.49 -10.93 -4.10
C GLY A 518 -45.36 -11.85 -4.52
N SER A 519 -44.14 -11.29 -4.76
CA SER A 519 -42.92 -12.07 -5.03
C SER A 519 -42.16 -12.46 -3.77
N GLY A 520 -42.48 -11.85 -2.63
CA GLY A 520 -41.74 -12.02 -1.38
C GLY A 520 -41.95 -13.40 -0.76
N LEU A 521 -40.84 -14.04 -0.38
CA LEU A 521 -40.80 -15.30 0.35
C LEU A 521 -40.13 -15.10 1.70
N VAL A 522 -40.80 -15.48 2.76
CA VAL A 522 -40.26 -15.63 4.12
C VAL A 522 -40.40 -17.10 4.51
N GLN A 523 -39.29 -17.79 4.82
CA GLN A 523 -39.30 -19.20 5.13
C GLN A 523 -38.36 -19.54 6.29
N ALA A 524 -38.84 -20.35 7.23
CA ALA A 524 -38.06 -20.82 8.38
C ALA A 524 -38.50 -22.21 8.88
N ALA A 525 -37.73 -22.82 9.79
CA ALA A 525 -38.24 -23.96 10.55
C ALA A 525 -39.25 -23.49 11.59
N THR A 526 -38.90 -22.50 12.41
CA THR A 526 -39.81 -21.81 13.32
C THR A 526 -39.82 -20.32 13.05
N LEU A 527 -40.97 -19.67 13.17
CA LEU A 527 -41.14 -18.29 12.80
C LEU A 527 -41.80 -17.47 13.91
N LEU A 528 -41.21 -16.35 14.25
CA LEU A 528 -41.82 -15.29 15.05
C LEU A 528 -41.87 -14.01 14.22
N LEU A 529 -43.08 -13.56 13.88
CA LEU A 529 -43.34 -12.21 13.34
C LEU A 529 -43.98 -11.36 14.43
N ASP A 530 -43.24 -10.43 15.00
CA ASP A 530 -43.70 -9.43 15.96
C ASP A 530 -43.74 -8.07 15.28
N VAL A 531 -44.82 -7.80 14.58
CA VAL A 531 -44.93 -6.65 13.67
C VAL A 531 -46.22 -5.93 13.90
N VAL A 532 -46.13 -4.63 14.17
CA VAL A 532 -47.33 -3.82 14.45
C VAL A 532 -48.33 -3.86 13.28
N ASN A 533 -47.88 -3.58 12.06
CA ASN A 533 -48.72 -3.58 10.86
C ASN A 533 -48.13 -4.52 9.80
N THR A 534 -48.81 -5.62 9.49
CA THR A 534 -48.38 -6.60 8.50
C THR A 534 -49.27 -6.57 7.25
N VAL A 535 -48.63 -6.41 6.08
CA VAL A 535 -49.25 -6.62 4.76
C VAL A 535 -48.53 -7.80 4.11
N ASN A 536 -49.19 -8.91 3.94
CA ASN A 536 -48.66 -10.09 3.27
C ASN A 536 -49.39 -10.37 1.96
N GLY A 537 -48.76 -10.06 0.83
CA GLY A 537 -49.19 -10.46 -0.50
C GLY A 537 -48.41 -11.65 -1.05
N GLY A 538 -47.29 -12.05 -0.39
CA GLY A 538 -46.41 -13.14 -0.78
C GLY A 538 -46.62 -14.40 0.05
N ARG A 539 -45.53 -15.08 0.35
CA ARG A 539 -45.54 -16.37 1.08
C ARG A 539 -44.75 -16.25 2.37
N VAL A 540 -45.33 -16.62 3.48
CA VAL A 540 -44.70 -16.73 4.79
C VAL A 540 -44.92 -18.17 5.27
N LEU A 541 -43.84 -18.95 5.36
CA LEU A 541 -43.87 -20.40 5.52
C LEU A 541 -42.98 -20.83 6.69
N ALA A 542 -43.55 -21.59 7.63
CA ALA A 542 -42.82 -22.32 8.62
C ALA A 542 -43.09 -23.84 8.48
N THR A 543 -42.03 -24.65 8.64
CA THR A 543 -42.20 -26.11 8.67
C THR A 543 -42.63 -26.60 10.05
N GLY A 544 -42.33 -25.84 11.11
CA GLY A 544 -42.79 -26.04 12.48
C GLY A 544 -43.78 -24.94 12.89
N SER A 545 -43.64 -24.43 14.09
CA SER A 545 -44.52 -23.37 14.60
C SER A 545 -44.30 -22.01 13.93
N ALA A 546 -45.39 -21.30 13.74
CA ALA A 546 -45.42 -19.90 13.32
C ALA A 546 -46.25 -19.07 14.28
N ASP A 547 -45.65 -18.11 14.96
CA ASP A 547 -46.32 -17.11 15.79
C ASP A 547 -46.29 -15.75 15.08
N VAL A 548 -47.44 -15.25 14.68
CA VAL A 548 -47.61 -14.04 13.89
C VAL A 548 -48.51 -13.09 14.66
N LYS A 549 -47.98 -11.99 15.15
CA LYS A 549 -48.69 -11.09 16.07
C LYS A 549 -48.45 -9.61 15.81
N GLY A 550 -49.42 -8.80 16.23
CA GLY A 550 -49.39 -7.33 16.07
C GLY A 550 -50.73 -6.65 16.24
N THR A 551 -50.86 -5.47 15.60
CA THR A 551 -52.08 -4.68 15.65
C THR A 551 -52.97 -4.88 14.41
N THR A 552 -52.42 -4.79 13.20
CA THR A 552 -53.14 -4.99 11.95
C THR A 552 -52.46 -6.02 11.04
N LEU A 553 -53.28 -6.96 10.52
CA LEU A 553 -52.83 -7.90 9.49
C LEU A 553 -53.77 -7.83 8.27
N ASN A 554 -53.17 -7.55 7.11
CA ASN A 554 -53.84 -7.71 5.83
C ASN A 554 -53.15 -8.84 5.04
N ASN A 555 -53.80 -9.98 4.91
CA ASN A 555 -53.25 -11.13 4.19
C ASN A 555 -54.00 -11.35 2.87
N THR A 556 -53.34 -11.16 1.76
CA THR A 556 -53.77 -11.55 0.42
C THR A 556 -52.98 -12.72 -0.15
N GLY A 557 -51.86 -13.12 0.52
CA GLY A 557 -50.97 -14.19 0.18
C GLY A 557 -51.18 -15.45 1.01
N THR A 558 -50.11 -16.13 1.36
CA THR A 558 -50.11 -17.37 2.15
C THR A 558 -49.34 -17.21 3.45
N LEU A 559 -49.97 -17.58 4.57
CA LEU A 559 -49.32 -17.81 5.85
C LEU A 559 -49.45 -19.30 6.20
N GLN A 560 -48.36 -19.99 6.45
CA GLN A 560 -48.36 -21.42 6.74
C GLN A 560 -47.42 -21.76 7.93
N GLY A 561 -47.89 -22.63 8.80
CA GLY A 561 -47.07 -23.28 9.86
C GLY A 561 -47.62 -24.67 10.18
N ALA A 562 -46.85 -25.50 10.85
CA ALA A 562 -47.41 -26.72 11.43
C ALA A 562 -48.46 -26.30 12.46
N ASP A 563 -48.04 -25.62 13.49
CA ASP A 563 -48.94 -24.92 14.42
C ASP A 563 -48.85 -23.42 14.11
N LEU A 564 -49.86 -22.89 13.38
CA LEU A 564 -49.96 -21.50 13.03
C LEU A 564 -50.81 -20.74 14.04
N LEU A 565 -50.22 -19.79 14.75
CA LEU A 565 -50.89 -18.87 15.64
C LEU A 565 -50.86 -17.46 15.06
N VAL A 566 -52.04 -16.87 14.83
CA VAL A 566 -52.20 -15.51 14.36
C VAL A 566 -52.92 -14.70 15.43
N ASN A 567 -52.31 -13.65 15.93
CA ASN A 567 -52.82 -12.82 17.02
C ASN A 567 -52.73 -11.34 16.65
N TYR A 568 -53.79 -10.78 16.10
CA TYR A 568 -53.88 -9.38 15.67
C TYR A 568 -55.20 -8.73 16.13
N HIS A 569 -55.11 -7.49 16.57
CA HIS A 569 -56.31 -6.74 16.94
C HIS A 569 -57.29 -6.66 15.77
N THR A 570 -56.79 -6.29 14.58
CA THR A 570 -57.59 -6.27 13.35
C THR A 570 -56.96 -7.17 12.30
N PHE A 571 -57.73 -8.07 11.74
CA PHE A 571 -57.31 -9.02 10.72
C PHE A 571 -58.24 -9.01 9.52
N SER A 572 -57.68 -8.87 8.32
CA SER A 572 -58.36 -9.03 7.04
C SER A 572 -57.70 -10.10 6.21
N ASN A 573 -58.44 -11.10 5.75
CA ASN A 573 -57.93 -12.18 4.95
C ASN A 573 -58.69 -12.42 3.65
N SER A 574 -58.03 -12.27 2.53
CA SER A 574 -58.48 -12.72 1.21
C SER A 574 -57.57 -13.81 0.63
N GLY A 575 -56.47 -14.14 1.32
CA GLY A 575 -55.51 -15.18 1.01
C GLY A 575 -55.73 -16.48 1.79
N THR A 576 -54.65 -17.20 2.09
CA THR A 576 -54.70 -18.50 2.78
C THR A 576 -53.93 -18.46 4.09
N LEU A 577 -54.57 -18.90 5.17
CA LEU A 577 -53.92 -19.35 6.41
C LEU A 577 -53.98 -20.87 6.47
N LEU A 578 -52.84 -21.52 6.66
CA LEU A 578 -52.73 -22.98 6.69
C LEU A 578 -51.98 -23.45 7.92
N GLY A 579 -52.64 -24.17 8.79
CA GLY A 579 -52.03 -24.97 9.87
C GLY A 579 -51.99 -26.44 9.46
N THR A 580 -50.77 -27.01 9.32
CA THR A 580 -50.68 -28.43 8.95
C THR A 580 -50.85 -29.39 10.15
N SER A 581 -50.82 -28.87 11.38
CA SER A 581 -51.16 -29.57 12.62
C SER A 581 -52.26 -28.82 13.40
N GLY A 582 -52.23 -27.53 13.44
CA GLY A 582 -53.19 -26.69 14.14
C GLY A 582 -53.23 -25.27 13.60
N LEU A 583 -54.39 -24.57 13.70
CA LEU A 583 -54.55 -23.16 13.38
C LEU A 583 -55.29 -22.47 14.52
N GLY A 584 -54.65 -21.45 15.10
CA GLY A 584 -55.23 -20.52 16.07
C GLY A 584 -55.31 -19.14 15.51
N VAL A 585 -56.47 -18.50 15.49
CA VAL A 585 -56.63 -17.11 15.10
C VAL A 585 -57.31 -16.36 16.24
N LYS A 586 -56.67 -15.33 16.77
CA LYS A 586 -57.16 -14.49 17.84
C LYS A 586 -57.16 -13.03 17.45
N GLY A 587 -58.20 -12.29 17.91
CA GLY A 587 -58.29 -10.85 17.65
C GLY A 587 -59.57 -10.23 18.08
N SER A 588 -59.70 -8.89 17.83
CA SER A 588 -60.94 -8.21 18.08
C SER A 588 -61.84 -8.21 16.85
N SER A 589 -61.37 -7.78 15.72
CA SER A 589 -62.16 -7.74 14.46
C SER A 589 -61.51 -8.59 13.38
N LEU A 590 -62.18 -9.65 12.97
CA LEU A 590 -61.71 -10.61 11.96
C LEU A 590 -62.63 -10.56 10.74
N LEU A 591 -62.09 -10.04 9.61
CA LEU A 591 -62.77 -9.99 8.33
C LEU A 591 -62.21 -11.09 7.41
N GLN A 592 -63.04 -12.09 7.12
CA GLN A 592 -62.78 -13.11 6.13
C GLN A 592 -63.47 -12.74 4.81
N ASN A 593 -62.72 -12.46 3.77
CA ASN A 593 -63.25 -12.10 2.45
C ASN A 593 -63.63 -13.35 1.63
N GLY A 594 -64.40 -13.20 0.55
CA GLY A 594 -64.95 -14.32 -0.22
C GLY A 594 -63.94 -15.32 -0.81
N THR A 595 -62.71 -14.87 -1.09
CA THR A 595 -61.59 -15.74 -1.55
C THR A 595 -60.73 -16.28 -0.40
N GLY A 596 -60.92 -15.77 0.81
CA GLY A 596 -60.07 -16.09 1.97
C GLY A 596 -60.29 -17.53 2.47
N ARG A 597 -59.21 -18.17 2.89
CA ARG A 597 -59.23 -19.54 3.40
C ARG A 597 -58.51 -19.60 4.75
N LEU A 598 -59.18 -20.14 5.78
CA LEU A 598 -58.59 -20.58 7.00
C LEU A 598 -58.68 -22.14 7.00
N TYR A 599 -57.55 -22.82 6.89
CA TYR A 599 -57.52 -24.27 6.80
C TYR A 599 -56.60 -24.87 7.86
N SER A 600 -57.09 -25.89 8.54
CA SER A 600 -56.27 -26.70 9.46
C SER A 600 -56.37 -28.18 9.12
N ALA A 601 -55.21 -28.88 9.01
CA ALA A 601 -55.21 -30.33 8.93
C ALA A 601 -55.43 -31.03 10.30
N GLY A 602 -55.41 -30.27 11.39
CA GLY A 602 -55.84 -30.68 12.73
C GLY A 602 -57.04 -29.87 13.19
N ASN A 603 -56.96 -29.28 14.38
CA ASN A 603 -58.04 -28.44 14.95
C ASN A 603 -57.84 -26.96 14.51
N LEU A 604 -58.94 -26.22 14.45
CA LEU A 604 -58.97 -24.80 14.20
C LEU A 604 -59.69 -24.07 15.34
N LEU A 605 -59.01 -23.11 15.96
CA LEU A 605 -59.60 -22.21 16.95
C LEU A 605 -59.67 -20.79 16.37
N LEU A 606 -60.83 -20.17 16.35
CA LEU A 606 -61.05 -18.76 16.10
C LEU A 606 -61.67 -18.14 17.35
N ASP A 607 -60.96 -17.20 17.96
CA ASP A 607 -61.36 -16.54 19.21
C ASP A 607 -61.31 -15.04 18.99
N ALA A 608 -62.50 -14.41 18.85
CA ALA A 608 -62.59 -13.02 18.44
C ALA A 608 -63.78 -12.32 19.09
N GLN A 609 -63.75 -10.99 19.11
CA GLN A 609 -64.90 -10.18 19.46
C GLN A 609 -65.95 -10.31 18.36
N ASP A 610 -65.58 -10.05 17.11
CA ASP A 610 -66.43 -10.22 15.96
C ASP A 610 -65.77 -11.01 14.83
N PHE A 611 -66.53 -11.76 14.07
CA PHE A 611 -66.10 -12.41 12.84
C PHE A 611 -67.23 -12.32 11.80
N SER A 612 -66.90 -11.80 10.67
CA SER A 612 -67.80 -11.78 9.51
C SER A 612 -67.05 -12.20 8.26
N GLY A 613 -67.68 -13.07 7.43
CA GLY A 613 -67.00 -13.48 6.23
C GLY A 613 -67.79 -14.30 5.25
N GLN A 614 -67.27 -14.34 4.04
CA GLN A 614 -67.79 -15.09 2.90
C GLN A 614 -66.88 -16.22 2.46
N GLY A 615 -65.71 -16.33 3.11
CA GLY A 615 -64.66 -17.29 2.75
C GLY A 615 -64.88 -18.68 3.35
N GLN A 616 -63.79 -19.44 3.45
CA GLN A 616 -63.77 -20.81 3.95
C GLN A 616 -63.04 -20.91 5.30
N VAL A 617 -63.65 -21.55 6.28
CA VAL A 617 -63.06 -21.92 7.55
C VAL A 617 -63.26 -23.44 7.67
N VAL A 618 -62.16 -24.18 7.49
CA VAL A 618 -62.22 -25.66 7.34
C VAL A 618 -61.14 -26.32 8.19
N ALA A 619 -61.50 -27.35 8.92
CA ALA A 619 -60.51 -28.21 9.59
C ALA A 619 -60.86 -29.70 9.40
N THR A 620 -59.85 -30.54 9.36
CA THR A 620 -60.05 -32.02 9.38
C THR A 620 -60.39 -32.53 10.80
N GLY A 621 -60.01 -31.79 11.82
CA GLY A 621 -60.40 -32.00 13.20
C GLY A 621 -61.59 -31.17 13.61
N ASP A 622 -61.54 -30.62 14.82
CA ASP A 622 -62.58 -29.73 15.36
C ASP A 622 -62.38 -28.31 14.86
N VAL A 623 -63.51 -27.62 14.57
CA VAL A 623 -63.58 -26.18 14.38
C VAL A 623 -64.26 -25.55 15.56
N THR A 624 -63.57 -24.65 16.27
CA THR A 624 -64.14 -23.92 17.42
C THR A 624 -64.14 -22.43 17.12
N LEU A 625 -65.31 -21.80 17.04
CA LEU A 625 -65.50 -20.37 16.98
C LEU A 625 -66.03 -19.86 18.31
N LYS A 626 -65.33 -18.91 18.92
CA LYS A 626 -65.74 -18.22 20.15
C LYS A 626 -65.88 -16.73 19.83
N LEU A 627 -67.09 -16.24 19.88
CA LEU A 627 -67.41 -14.84 19.46
C LEU A 627 -68.19 -14.12 20.57
N ILE A 628 -67.94 -12.82 20.70
CA ILE A 628 -68.69 -11.93 21.56
C ILE A 628 -69.86 -11.32 20.78
N ALA A 629 -69.61 -10.80 19.58
CA ALA A 629 -70.62 -10.21 18.69
C ALA A 629 -71.37 -11.29 17.90
N ALA A 630 -72.46 -10.90 17.20
CA ALA A 630 -73.26 -11.79 16.35
C ALA A 630 -72.38 -12.40 15.22
N LEU A 631 -72.62 -13.66 14.89
CA LEU A 631 -72.06 -14.29 13.70
C LEU A 631 -72.99 -14.14 12.52
N THR A 632 -72.46 -13.63 11.40
CA THR A 632 -73.12 -13.73 10.10
C THR A 632 -72.25 -14.53 9.15
N ASN A 633 -72.63 -15.77 8.88
CA ASN A 633 -71.91 -16.66 7.97
C ASN A 633 -72.52 -16.63 6.58
N HIS A 634 -71.79 -16.18 5.57
CA HIS A 634 -72.11 -16.29 4.14
C HIS A 634 -71.17 -17.22 3.38
N GLY A 635 -70.18 -17.82 4.10
CA GLY A 635 -69.16 -18.70 3.57
C GLY A 635 -69.40 -20.17 3.99
N THR A 636 -68.28 -20.88 4.16
CA THR A 636 -68.26 -22.29 4.61
C THR A 636 -67.56 -22.40 5.94
N LEU A 637 -68.22 -22.94 6.95
CA LEU A 637 -67.67 -23.38 8.23
C LEU A 637 -67.80 -24.89 8.26
N ALA A 638 -66.68 -25.63 8.14
CA ALA A 638 -66.70 -27.09 8.07
C ALA A 638 -65.65 -27.73 8.98
N ALA A 639 -66.10 -28.67 9.78
CA ALA A 639 -65.26 -29.52 10.65
C ALA A 639 -65.37 -30.98 10.19
N GLY A 640 -64.23 -31.71 10.14
CA GLY A 640 -64.24 -33.15 9.95
C GLY A 640 -64.68 -33.91 11.16
N LYS A 641 -64.74 -33.24 12.31
CA LYS A 641 -65.25 -33.77 13.58
C LYS A 641 -66.33 -32.85 14.13
N THR A 642 -66.06 -32.11 15.18
CA THR A 642 -67.04 -31.23 15.82
C THR A 642 -66.95 -29.79 15.34
N LEU A 643 -68.04 -29.22 14.83
CA LEU A 643 -68.18 -27.79 14.60
C LEU A 643 -68.81 -27.16 15.86
N SER A 644 -68.01 -26.41 16.64
CA SER A 644 -68.50 -25.68 17.82
C SER A 644 -68.51 -24.18 17.52
N VAL A 645 -69.65 -23.56 17.54
CA VAL A 645 -69.82 -22.12 17.36
C VAL A 645 -70.52 -21.53 18.55
N THR A 646 -69.86 -20.61 19.25
CA THR A 646 -70.47 -19.92 20.41
C THR A 646 -70.41 -18.42 20.13
N SER A 647 -71.54 -17.75 20.21
CA SER A 647 -71.72 -16.29 20.15
C SER A 647 -72.49 -15.82 21.35
N GLN A 648 -72.10 -14.71 21.98
CA GLN A 648 -72.90 -14.09 23.05
C GLN A 648 -74.15 -13.41 22.51
N ASN A 649 -74.26 -13.16 21.21
CA ASN A 649 -75.38 -12.57 20.52
C ASN A 649 -75.99 -13.56 19.50
N ALA A 650 -76.59 -13.11 18.42
CA ALA A 650 -77.21 -13.91 17.40
C ALA A 650 -76.21 -14.68 16.49
N ILE A 651 -76.65 -15.81 15.97
CA ILE A 651 -75.95 -16.56 14.91
C ILE A 651 -76.92 -16.58 13.67
N THR A 652 -76.43 -15.99 12.57
CA THR A 652 -77.21 -16.04 11.28
C THR A 652 -76.33 -16.83 10.29
N ASN A 653 -76.83 -17.93 9.77
CA ASN A 653 -76.20 -18.69 8.71
C ASN A 653 -76.97 -18.51 7.39
N GLY A 654 -76.31 -17.94 6.40
CA GLY A 654 -76.72 -17.87 5.00
C GLY A 654 -75.79 -18.68 4.07
N GLY A 655 -74.81 -19.41 4.63
CA GLY A 655 -73.84 -20.21 3.91
C GLY A 655 -73.90 -21.69 4.35
N VAL A 656 -72.75 -22.36 4.42
CA VAL A 656 -72.66 -23.77 4.81
C VAL A 656 -72.08 -23.89 6.23
N MET A 657 -72.71 -24.66 7.10
CA MET A 657 -72.17 -25.15 8.36
C MET A 657 -72.23 -26.68 8.34
N GLN A 658 -71.07 -27.35 8.56
CA GLN A 658 -70.94 -28.81 8.46
C GLN A 658 -70.00 -29.35 9.54
N GLY A 659 -70.33 -30.52 10.13
CA GLY A 659 -69.50 -31.32 11.05
C GLY A 659 -70.15 -32.64 11.32
N ASP A 660 -69.34 -33.66 11.73
CA ASP A 660 -69.90 -34.90 12.22
C ASP A 660 -70.80 -34.67 13.47
N ALA A 661 -70.41 -33.72 14.29
CA ALA A 661 -71.22 -33.16 15.35
C ALA A 661 -71.23 -31.64 15.27
N MET A 662 -72.34 -31.00 15.63
CA MET A 662 -72.43 -29.54 15.70
C MET A 662 -72.93 -29.11 17.08
N VAL A 663 -72.21 -28.12 17.65
CA VAL A 663 -72.57 -27.46 18.91
C VAL A 663 -72.72 -25.98 18.64
N LEU A 664 -73.92 -25.47 18.65
CA LEU A 664 -74.23 -24.08 18.35
C LEU A 664 -74.83 -23.41 19.58
N GLY A 665 -74.14 -22.42 20.12
CA GLY A 665 -74.56 -21.59 21.26
C GLY A 665 -74.75 -20.17 20.84
N ALA A 666 -75.98 -19.72 20.69
CA ALA A 666 -76.35 -18.31 20.44
C ALA A 666 -76.92 -17.70 21.74
N GLY A 667 -76.40 -16.54 22.17
CA GLY A 667 -76.93 -15.82 23.33
C GLY A 667 -78.29 -15.19 23.08
N GLU A 668 -78.67 -14.97 21.83
CA GLU A 668 -79.96 -14.39 21.39
C GLU A 668 -80.65 -15.39 20.48
N ALA A 669 -80.52 -15.23 19.17
CA ALA A 669 -81.26 -16.01 18.18
C ALA A 669 -80.27 -16.82 17.28
N PHE A 670 -80.74 -18.00 16.84
CA PHE A 670 -80.09 -18.74 15.75
C PHE A 670 -81.00 -18.75 14.54
N THR A 671 -80.53 -18.24 13.40
CA THR A 671 -81.29 -18.19 12.13
C THR A 671 -80.45 -18.94 11.07
N ASN A 672 -81.04 -19.94 10.44
CA ASN A 672 -80.46 -20.67 9.34
C ASN A 672 -81.23 -20.47 8.04
N ASN A 673 -80.62 -19.81 7.09
CA ASN A 673 -81.12 -19.58 5.75
C ASN A 673 -80.25 -20.24 4.65
N GLY A 674 -79.20 -20.99 5.03
CA GLY A 674 -78.29 -21.65 4.16
C GLY A 674 -78.49 -23.14 4.02
#